data_e804512fc18a0a748159bac8cc6f1f03
#
_entry.id   e804512fc18a0a748159bac8cc6f1f03
#
_cell.length_a   1.000
_cell.length_b   1.000
_cell.length_c   1.000
_cell.angle_alpha   90.00
_cell.angle_beta   90.00
_cell.angle_gamma   90.00
#
_symmetry.space_group_name_H-M   'P 1'
#
loop_
_entity.id
_entity.type
_entity.pdbx_description
1 polymer ?
#
loop_
_entity_poly.entity_id
_entity_poly.type
_entity_poly.pdbx_seq_one_letter_code
_entity_poly.pdbx_strand_id
1 'polypeptide(L)'
;MKALVFLLALAPSFAFATPLKPGDAIDVPRASGPALTLRVGARELSPLGPPAFIAYVDDVAAATVIDGGDEGLFVQLFEGFAGNAHCVHQTVSRDAVRPAASAPAQAPRAAVPRVDVLVVYDQGARAFAAADGGGLTNFALAAVAKMNAVLANTGIDAAFRYCLVGVMAIDASAVNVKDALDKASARNPLPEWAPVKAERERVGADVVAVLVNLGGEGAVTGAAHGLRQTGESPDIDPYFVVHADRAYCACSVHGVFNGQSMTHEVGHLLGAGHATALDGSHQDKRGPQLDPYSSGHYFTGEEDSQRYYTIMSYRSDGSDLVYVSAPFFSSPDHSFKGTVVGDGLHDNTATLVRTGPHAARWRPVTVPARGEITFAPGARTHFAASVRVSLSVGGDAAEIRYTTDGSTPTLDSPRYAAPLVFRETTTLKAAALVDGVFAPVYTAEYVRDGFGAAIGAADVAWTTCPDFPWTVDASDAEGAVRSGDGGALYSPPSELWTTLAGPATVRFRYRTRCLDDYATFRVSVDGAALFEPEKATIYQPAWQDVELAIPEGAHELRFRFALEDGGRWPEDRLDVEYNGVWLTGLEISGAPRPPETDTPVRVPHAWLDQYPDLLGAAGGDYDAAARSVGANGLALWESYLAGLVPTDAQSTFRALIAMRDGKPVVTWTPDLGDARVYTVYGARNLGEAWQQVTDALRDFRFFRVTVALPPRP
;
A
#
# COMPACT_ATOMS: atom_id res chain seq x y z
N MET A 1 19.15 7.26 -5.59
CA MET A 1 20.39 7.26 -6.42
C MET A 1 20.19 6.28 -7.57
N LYS A 2 19.95 6.73 -8.80
CA LYS A 2 19.89 5.84 -9.97
C LYS A 2 21.28 5.80 -10.59
N ALA A 3 21.81 4.60 -10.72
CA ALA A 3 23.10 4.33 -11.32
C ALA A 3 22.91 3.71 -12.71
N LEU A 4 23.69 4.11 -13.69
CA LEU A 4 23.73 3.50 -15.01
C LEU A 4 24.45 2.14 -14.93
N VAL A 5 23.79 1.07 -15.38
CA VAL A 5 24.31 -0.30 -15.31
C VAL A 5 24.69 -0.77 -16.71
N PHE A 6 25.96 -1.05 -16.93
CA PHE A 6 26.44 -1.71 -18.15
C PHE A 6 26.59 -3.21 -17.89
N LEU A 7 25.79 -4.02 -18.58
CA LEU A 7 25.79 -5.48 -18.48
C LEU A 7 26.52 -6.11 -19.66
N LEU A 8 27.52 -6.93 -19.39
CA LEU A 8 28.02 -7.93 -20.34
C LEU A 8 27.30 -9.24 -20.02
N ALA A 9 26.31 -9.58 -20.84
CA ALA A 9 25.56 -10.83 -20.70
C ALA A 9 25.81 -11.76 -21.90
N LEU A 10 26.31 -12.94 -21.60
CA LEU A 10 26.03 -14.16 -22.35
C LEU A 10 25.09 -14.99 -21.46
N ALA A 11 23.80 -14.99 -21.79
CA ALA A 11 22.81 -15.75 -21.06
C ALA A 11 22.68 -17.18 -21.62
N PRO A 12 22.71 -18.23 -20.78
CA PRO A 12 22.01 -19.46 -21.09
C PRO A 12 20.55 -19.31 -20.76
N SER A 13 19.68 -19.71 -21.68
CA SER A 13 18.22 -19.79 -21.47
C SER A 13 17.94 -20.86 -20.42
N PHE A 14 17.66 -20.45 -19.20
CA PHE A 14 16.93 -21.29 -18.25
C PHE A 14 15.43 -21.17 -18.54
N ALA A 15 14.77 -22.29 -18.79
CA ALA A 15 13.34 -22.34 -18.83
C ALA A 15 12.83 -22.11 -17.38
N PHE A 16 12.42 -20.89 -17.04
CA PHE A 16 11.69 -20.62 -15.82
C PHE A 16 10.31 -21.28 -15.91
N ALA A 17 9.84 -21.84 -14.80
CA ALA A 17 8.48 -22.35 -14.70
C ALA A 17 7.49 -21.25 -15.14
N THR A 18 6.50 -21.61 -15.97
CA THR A 18 5.48 -20.65 -16.42
C THR A 18 4.73 -20.13 -15.21
N PRO A 19 4.69 -18.80 -14.97
CA PRO A 19 3.95 -18.23 -13.83
C PRO A 19 2.47 -18.60 -13.88
N LEU A 20 1.89 -18.82 -12.70
CA LEU A 20 0.46 -19.04 -12.55
C LEU A 20 -0.33 -17.79 -12.95
N LYS A 21 -1.45 -17.95 -13.64
CA LYS A 21 -2.27 -16.84 -14.18
C LYS A 21 -3.73 -16.98 -13.75
N PRO A 22 -4.44 -15.84 -13.59
CA PRO A 22 -5.89 -15.87 -13.45
C PRO A 22 -6.56 -16.65 -14.59
N GLY A 23 -7.50 -17.52 -14.23
CA GLY A 23 -8.19 -18.42 -15.15
C GLY A 23 -7.59 -19.82 -15.24
N ASP A 24 -6.32 -20.02 -14.86
CA ASP A 24 -5.73 -21.36 -14.79
C ASP A 24 -6.55 -22.26 -13.86
N ALA A 25 -6.61 -23.56 -14.16
CA ALA A 25 -7.26 -24.54 -13.32
C ALA A 25 -6.21 -25.42 -12.63
N ILE A 26 -6.42 -25.75 -11.36
CA ILE A 26 -5.56 -26.61 -10.57
C ILE A 26 -6.38 -27.79 -10.04
N ASP A 27 -5.96 -29.01 -10.33
CA ASP A 27 -6.57 -30.21 -9.76
C ASP A 27 -5.89 -30.57 -8.43
N VAL A 28 -6.62 -30.40 -7.34
CA VAL A 28 -6.12 -30.56 -5.98
C VAL A 28 -6.66 -31.86 -5.37
N PRO A 29 -5.80 -32.80 -4.97
CA PRO A 29 -6.24 -34.01 -4.27
C PRO A 29 -6.96 -33.66 -2.96
N ARG A 30 -8.00 -34.45 -2.60
CA ARG A 30 -8.67 -34.35 -1.29
C ARG A 30 -8.42 -35.63 -0.48
N ALA A 31 -8.45 -35.48 0.82
CA ALA A 31 -8.33 -36.63 1.75
C ALA A 31 -9.47 -37.65 1.57
N SER A 32 -10.65 -37.19 1.11
CA SER A 32 -11.80 -38.02 0.80
C SER A 32 -12.54 -37.47 -0.42
N GLY A 33 -12.96 -38.33 -1.34
CA GLY A 33 -13.70 -37.98 -2.55
C GLY A 33 -12.81 -37.64 -3.76
N PRO A 34 -13.39 -37.21 -4.89
CA PRO A 34 -12.64 -36.87 -6.10
C PRO A 34 -11.79 -35.63 -5.88
N ALA A 35 -10.74 -35.46 -6.70
CA ALA A 35 -9.95 -34.26 -6.73
C ALA A 35 -10.83 -33.02 -6.96
N LEU A 36 -10.48 -31.91 -6.34
CA LEU A 36 -11.17 -30.64 -6.50
C LEU A 36 -10.47 -29.82 -7.59
N THR A 37 -11.21 -29.35 -8.56
CA THR A 37 -10.68 -28.41 -9.55
C THR A 37 -10.89 -27.00 -9.06
N LEU A 38 -9.80 -26.28 -8.84
CA LEU A 38 -9.77 -24.87 -8.46
C LEU A 38 -9.54 -23.99 -9.69
N ARG A 39 -10.31 -22.94 -9.85
CA ARG A 39 -10.07 -21.88 -10.83
C ARG A 39 -9.28 -20.74 -10.17
N VAL A 40 -8.10 -20.45 -10.69
CA VAL A 40 -7.24 -19.37 -10.18
C VAL A 40 -7.88 -18.02 -10.45
N GLY A 41 -8.02 -17.20 -9.44
CA GLY A 41 -8.56 -15.84 -9.50
C GLY A 41 -7.47 -14.77 -9.62
N ALA A 42 -7.79 -13.57 -9.14
CA ALA A 42 -6.86 -12.46 -9.16
C ALA A 42 -5.65 -12.70 -8.23
N ARG A 43 -4.51 -12.14 -8.63
CA ARG A 43 -3.30 -12.12 -7.80
C ARG A 43 -3.48 -11.15 -6.63
N GLU A 44 -2.99 -11.52 -5.47
CA GLU A 44 -2.91 -10.66 -4.29
C GLU A 44 -1.84 -9.57 -4.48
N LEU A 45 -2.10 -8.38 -3.91
CA LEU A 45 -1.29 -7.19 -4.15
C LEU A 45 -0.10 -7.04 -3.21
N SER A 46 0.18 -8.02 -2.34
CA SER A 46 1.30 -7.93 -1.39
C SER A 46 2.62 -7.60 -2.10
N PRO A 47 3.39 -6.62 -1.59
CA PRO A 47 4.75 -6.35 -2.05
C PRO A 47 5.74 -7.43 -1.61
N LEU A 48 5.36 -8.30 -0.69
CA LEU A 48 6.20 -9.31 -0.06
C LEU A 48 5.97 -10.69 -0.64
N GLY A 49 7.02 -11.49 -0.68
CA GLY A 49 6.99 -12.92 -1.00
C GLY A 49 6.62 -13.27 -2.44
N PRO A 50 6.37 -14.55 -2.70
CA PRO A 50 5.98 -15.05 -4.01
C PRO A 50 4.55 -14.65 -4.39
N PRO A 51 4.14 -14.81 -5.67
CA PRO A 51 2.77 -14.57 -6.08
C PRO A 51 1.76 -15.40 -5.30
N ALA A 52 0.75 -14.76 -4.73
CA ALA A 52 -0.37 -15.40 -4.06
C ALA A 52 -1.67 -15.12 -4.81
N PHE A 53 -2.59 -16.09 -4.80
CA PHE A 53 -3.86 -16.02 -5.51
C PHE A 53 -4.99 -16.55 -4.65
N ILE A 54 -6.20 -16.02 -4.86
CA ILE A 54 -7.43 -16.65 -4.39
C ILE A 54 -7.88 -17.63 -5.49
N ALA A 55 -8.34 -18.81 -5.11
CA ALA A 55 -8.86 -19.78 -6.06
C ALA A 55 -10.29 -20.21 -5.69
N TYR A 56 -11.09 -20.50 -6.70
CA TYR A 56 -12.54 -20.60 -6.64
C TYR A 56 -13.04 -21.99 -7.07
N VAL A 57 -14.13 -22.40 -6.44
CA VAL A 57 -15.00 -23.52 -6.87
C VAL A 57 -16.39 -22.93 -7.04
N ASP A 58 -16.99 -23.09 -8.23
CA ASP A 58 -18.35 -22.58 -8.54
C ASP A 58 -18.55 -21.09 -8.11
N ASP A 59 -17.55 -20.26 -8.40
CA ASP A 59 -17.50 -18.83 -8.08
C ASP A 59 -17.41 -18.46 -6.58
N VAL A 60 -17.30 -19.45 -5.69
CA VAL A 60 -16.99 -19.23 -4.26
C VAL A 60 -15.50 -19.39 -4.03
N ALA A 61 -14.85 -18.43 -3.36
CA ALA A 61 -13.44 -18.52 -2.99
C ALA A 61 -13.26 -19.67 -1.99
N ALA A 62 -12.51 -20.68 -2.41
CA ALA A 62 -12.39 -21.98 -1.75
C ALA A 62 -10.98 -22.29 -1.27
N ALA A 63 -9.98 -21.54 -1.76
CA ALA A 63 -8.59 -21.76 -1.43
C ALA A 63 -7.73 -20.52 -1.59
N THR A 64 -6.56 -20.52 -0.94
CA THR A 64 -5.43 -19.66 -1.30
C THR A 64 -4.36 -20.50 -1.97
N VAL A 65 -3.68 -19.92 -2.97
CA VAL A 65 -2.60 -20.57 -3.72
C VAL A 65 -1.39 -19.64 -3.74
N ILE A 66 -0.25 -20.14 -3.30
CA ILE A 66 1.03 -19.41 -3.36
C ILE A 66 1.91 -20.11 -4.39
N ASP A 67 2.39 -19.35 -5.37
CA ASP A 67 3.24 -19.84 -6.46
C ASP A 67 4.71 -19.86 -6.01
N GLY A 68 5.19 -21.02 -5.56
CA GLY A 68 6.58 -21.24 -5.15
C GLY A 68 7.56 -21.43 -6.31
N GLY A 69 7.17 -21.18 -7.56
CA GLY A 69 8.02 -21.39 -8.72
C GLY A 69 8.33 -22.90 -8.91
N ASP A 70 9.61 -23.23 -8.97
CA ASP A 70 10.09 -24.62 -9.14
C ASP A 70 9.79 -25.51 -7.92
N GLU A 71 9.50 -24.91 -6.75
CA GLU A 71 9.11 -25.64 -5.53
C GLU A 71 7.65 -26.14 -5.57
N GLY A 72 6.87 -25.74 -6.57
CA GLY A 72 5.47 -26.12 -6.73
C GLY A 72 4.51 -25.05 -6.19
N LEU A 73 3.24 -25.46 -6.01
CA LEU A 73 2.17 -24.60 -5.52
C LEU A 73 1.81 -24.98 -4.09
N PHE A 74 1.83 -24.01 -3.18
CA PHE A 74 1.31 -24.19 -1.83
C PHE A 74 -0.18 -23.84 -1.84
N VAL A 75 -1.04 -24.84 -1.65
CA VAL A 75 -2.50 -24.71 -1.69
C VAL A 75 -3.06 -24.90 -0.31
N GLN A 76 -3.85 -23.93 0.16
CA GLN A 76 -4.64 -24.03 1.37
C GLN A 76 -6.13 -24.08 1.02
N LEU A 77 -6.77 -25.25 1.14
CA LEU A 77 -8.21 -25.41 1.00
C LEU A 77 -8.92 -24.94 2.27
N PHE A 78 -10.02 -24.19 2.13
CA PHE A 78 -10.81 -23.75 3.27
C PHE A 78 -11.68 -24.86 3.85
N GLU A 79 -12.04 -24.71 5.11
CA GLU A 79 -13.08 -25.52 5.75
C GLU A 79 -14.36 -25.50 4.87
N GLY A 80 -15.05 -26.61 4.78
CA GLY A 80 -16.21 -26.76 3.88
C GLY A 80 -15.86 -27.20 2.45
N PHE A 81 -14.62 -26.98 1.97
CA PHE A 81 -14.14 -27.47 0.66
C PHE A 81 -13.11 -28.60 0.81
N ALA A 82 -12.42 -28.65 1.92
CA ALA A 82 -11.40 -29.66 2.19
C ALA A 82 -11.94 -31.10 2.41
N GLY A 83 -13.23 -31.25 2.65
CA GLY A 83 -13.87 -32.54 2.96
C GLY A 83 -13.72 -32.99 4.42
N ASN A 84 -13.24 -32.12 5.28
CA ASN A 84 -13.11 -32.31 6.74
C ASN A 84 -13.32 -30.97 7.47
N ALA A 85 -13.33 -31.00 8.81
CA ALA A 85 -13.67 -29.87 9.66
C ALA A 85 -12.55 -28.80 9.81
N HIS A 86 -11.49 -28.85 9.00
CA HIS A 86 -10.35 -27.94 9.08
C HIS A 86 -9.83 -27.60 7.70
N CYS A 87 -9.17 -26.45 7.56
CA CYS A 87 -8.41 -26.11 6.36
C CYS A 87 -7.33 -27.18 6.10
N VAL A 88 -7.08 -27.49 4.85
CA VAL A 88 -6.05 -28.44 4.43
C VAL A 88 -4.97 -27.72 3.66
N HIS A 89 -3.72 -27.92 4.06
CA HIS A 89 -2.54 -27.39 3.41
C HIS A 89 -1.83 -28.50 2.65
N GLN A 90 -1.44 -28.25 1.42
CA GLN A 90 -0.70 -29.23 0.62
C GLN A 90 0.16 -28.54 -0.44
N THR A 91 1.27 -29.19 -0.79
CA THR A 91 2.05 -28.82 -1.96
C THR A 91 1.51 -29.57 -3.17
N VAL A 92 1.20 -28.86 -4.24
CA VAL A 92 0.68 -29.40 -5.49
C VAL A 92 1.73 -29.19 -6.58
N SER A 93 2.01 -30.26 -7.36
CA SER A 93 2.92 -30.16 -8.51
C SER A 93 2.35 -29.21 -9.55
N ARG A 94 3.24 -28.48 -10.23
CA ARG A 94 2.85 -27.65 -11.38
C ARG A 94 2.25 -28.46 -12.55
N ASP A 95 2.50 -29.75 -12.64
CA ASP A 95 1.86 -30.61 -13.62
C ASP A 95 0.33 -30.73 -13.45
N ALA A 96 -0.18 -30.37 -12.26
CA ALA A 96 -1.61 -30.29 -11.98
C ALA A 96 -2.27 -28.99 -12.50
N VAL A 97 -1.48 -28.03 -13.02
CA VAL A 97 -1.97 -26.79 -13.58
C VAL A 97 -2.40 -26.99 -15.03
N ARG A 98 -3.64 -26.70 -15.30
CA ARG A 98 -4.18 -26.62 -16.66
C ARG A 98 -4.32 -25.16 -17.05
N PRO A 99 -3.52 -24.65 -18.02
CA PRO A 99 -3.66 -23.29 -18.49
C PRO A 99 -5.06 -23.00 -19.01
N ALA A 100 -5.61 -21.84 -18.69
CA ALA A 100 -6.85 -21.39 -19.29
C ALA A 100 -6.68 -21.33 -20.82
N ALA A 101 -7.66 -21.83 -21.57
CA ALA A 101 -7.80 -21.46 -22.97
C ALA A 101 -7.86 -19.92 -22.99
N SER A 102 -6.93 -19.28 -23.74
CA SER A 102 -6.68 -17.84 -23.71
C SER A 102 -7.95 -17.02 -23.51
N ALA A 103 -8.28 -16.71 -22.26
CA ALA A 103 -9.32 -15.77 -21.95
C ALA A 103 -8.84 -14.38 -22.40
N PRO A 104 -9.69 -13.56 -23.04
CA PRO A 104 -9.32 -12.19 -23.36
C PRO A 104 -8.84 -11.54 -22.07
N ALA A 105 -7.73 -10.79 -22.14
CA ALA A 105 -7.19 -10.08 -21.01
C ALA A 105 -8.32 -9.31 -20.31
N GLN A 106 -8.62 -9.70 -19.09
CA GLN A 106 -9.70 -9.09 -18.35
C GLN A 106 -9.36 -7.61 -18.15
N ALA A 107 -10.31 -6.73 -18.46
CA ALA A 107 -10.11 -5.29 -18.27
C ALA A 107 -9.73 -5.04 -16.80
N PRO A 108 -8.72 -4.18 -16.55
CA PRO A 108 -8.29 -3.91 -15.20
C PRO A 108 -9.43 -3.29 -14.38
N ARG A 109 -9.57 -3.72 -13.13
CA ARG A 109 -10.54 -3.15 -12.18
C ARG A 109 -10.00 -1.85 -11.57
N ALA A 110 -10.89 -0.98 -11.12
CA ALA A 110 -10.48 0.19 -10.34
C ALA A 110 -9.73 -0.23 -9.06
N ALA A 111 -8.76 0.58 -8.66
CA ALA A 111 -8.12 0.41 -7.37
C ALA A 111 -9.13 0.68 -6.25
N VAL A 112 -9.06 -0.12 -5.19
CA VAL A 112 -9.89 0.03 -4.00
C VAL A 112 -9.01 0.37 -2.79
N PRO A 113 -9.54 1.01 -1.74
CA PRO A 113 -8.83 1.22 -0.49
C PRO A 113 -8.23 -0.09 0.03
N ARG A 114 -7.00 -0.05 0.55
CA ARG A 114 -6.33 -1.21 1.12
C ARG A 114 -6.03 -0.99 2.60
N VAL A 115 -6.34 -1.98 3.41
CA VAL A 115 -5.97 -2.04 4.82
C VAL A 115 -4.62 -2.77 4.89
N ASP A 116 -3.59 -2.06 5.29
CA ASP A 116 -2.23 -2.56 5.37
C ASP A 116 -2.01 -3.37 6.65
N VAL A 117 -1.54 -4.61 6.50
CA VAL A 117 -1.41 -5.58 7.60
C VAL A 117 0.06 -5.89 7.87
N LEU A 118 0.48 -5.74 9.12
CA LEU A 118 1.73 -6.26 9.66
C LEU A 118 1.46 -7.56 10.42
N VAL A 119 2.12 -8.64 10.06
CA VAL A 119 2.07 -9.92 10.80
C VAL A 119 3.31 -10.07 11.65
N VAL A 120 3.12 -10.27 12.95
CA VAL A 120 4.16 -10.42 13.96
C VAL A 120 4.13 -11.82 14.54
N TYR A 121 5.27 -12.49 14.58
CA TYR A 121 5.41 -13.82 15.18
C TYR A 121 6.14 -13.72 16.51
N ASP A 122 5.55 -14.27 17.57
CA ASP A 122 6.29 -14.59 18.78
C ASP A 122 7.26 -15.77 18.54
N GLN A 123 8.11 -16.07 19.50
CA GLN A 123 9.12 -17.13 19.36
C GLN A 123 8.50 -18.50 19.02
N GLY A 124 7.37 -18.86 19.62
CA GLY A 124 6.68 -20.12 19.38
C GLY A 124 5.99 -20.18 18.02
N ALA A 125 5.32 -19.09 17.63
CA ALA A 125 4.68 -18.95 16.33
C ALA A 125 5.68 -18.96 15.18
N ARG A 126 6.83 -18.31 15.36
CA ARG A 126 7.94 -18.34 14.41
C ARG A 126 8.42 -19.76 14.13
N ALA A 127 8.58 -20.57 15.19
CA ALA A 127 9.01 -21.97 15.03
C ALA A 127 7.97 -22.79 14.27
N PHE A 128 6.68 -22.62 14.57
CA PHE A 128 5.58 -23.31 13.86
C PHE A 128 5.54 -22.89 12.37
N ALA A 129 5.53 -21.60 12.07
CA ALA A 129 5.45 -21.12 10.69
C ALA A 129 6.65 -21.57 9.84
N ALA A 130 7.84 -21.69 10.45
CA ALA A 130 9.03 -22.21 9.78
C ALA A 130 8.96 -23.72 9.50
N ALA A 131 8.34 -24.52 10.40
CA ALA A 131 8.26 -25.97 10.28
C ALA A 131 7.08 -26.42 9.42
N ASP A 132 5.89 -25.88 9.68
CA ASP A 132 4.63 -26.38 9.15
C ASP A 132 3.93 -25.39 8.20
N GLY A 133 4.29 -24.09 8.24
CA GLY A 133 3.62 -23.01 7.51
C GLY A 133 4.24 -22.64 6.18
N GLY A 134 5.24 -23.35 5.67
CA GLY A 134 5.95 -23.00 4.44
C GLY A 134 6.83 -21.75 4.58
N GLY A 135 7.16 -21.34 5.81
CA GLY A 135 7.92 -20.13 6.14
C GLY A 135 7.04 -18.95 6.54
N LEU A 136 7.65 -17.97 7.25
CA LEU A 136 6.91 -16.86 7.85
C LEU A 136 6.12 -16.04 6.82
N THR A 137 6.77 -15.70 5.71
CA THR A 137 6.15 -14.87 4.67
C THR A 137 5.01 -15.59 3.96
N ASN A 138 5.20 -16.86 3.61
CA ASN A 138 4.16 -17.66 2.94
C ASN A 138 2.95 -17.88 3.85
N PHE A 139 3.18 -18.14 5.13
CA PHE A 139 2.12 -18.27 6.12
C PHE A 139 1.30 -16.98 6.24
N ALA A 140 1.98 -15.83 6.37
CA ALA A 140 1.33 -14.51 6.46
C ALA A 140 0.55 -14.18 5.18
N LEU A 141 1.12 -14.46 3.99
CA LEU A 141 0.46 -14.28 2.69
C LEU A 141 -0.82 -15.12 2.60
N ALA A 142 -0.75 -16.41 2.96
CA ALA A 142 -1.91 -17.29 2.96
C ALA A 142 -3.01 -16.78 3.91
N ALA A 143 -2.63 -16.29 5.10
CA ALA A 143 -3.57 -15.73 6.06
C ALA A 143 -4.27 -14.47 5.53
N VAL A 144 -3.54 -13.52 4.95
CA VAL A 144 -4.12 -12.29 4.38
C VAL A 144 -4.94 -12.60 3.12
N ALA A 145 -4.47 -13.49 2.25
CA ALA A 145 -5.25 -13.92 1.08
C ALA A 145 -6.57 -14.61 1.50
N LYS A 146 -6.57 -15.38 2.61
CA LYS A 146 -7.79 -15.96 3.19
C LYS A 146 -8.77 -14.87 3.65
N MET A 147 -8.30 -13.79 4.27
CA MET A 147 -9.15 -12.64 4.62
C MET A 147 -9.78 -12.03 3.37
N ASN A 148 -9.02 -11.79 2.32
CA ASN A 148 -9.51 -11.26 1.06
C ASN A 148 -10.49 -12.21 0.35
N ALA A 149 -10.30 -13.52 0.49
CA ALA A 149 -11.23 -14.51 -0.04
C ALA A 149 -12.62 -14.40 0.64
N VAL A 150 -12.65 -14.15 1.95
CA VAL A 150 -13.91 -13.91 2.66
C VAL A 150 -14.57 -12.61 2.20
N LEU A 151 -13.80 -11.53 1.97
CA LEU A 151 -14.36 -10.29 1.40
C LEU A 151 -14.97 -10.54 0.02
N ALA A 152 -14.28 -11.31 -0.84
CA ALA A 152 -14.76 -11.65 -2.18
C ALA A 152 -16.04 -12.50 -2.14
N ASN A 153 -16.11 -13.51 -1.26
CA ASN A 153 -17.30 -14.33 -1.08
C ASN A 153 -18.52 -13.53 -0.63
N THR A 154 -18.28 -12.51 0.18
CA THR A 154 -19.35 -11.62 0.71
C THR A 154 -19.57 -10.40 -0.18
N GLY A 155 -18.91 -10.29 -1.35
CA GLY A 155 -19.14 -9.21 -2.33
C GLY A 155 -18.65 -7.82 -1.89
N ILE A 156 -17.85 -7.73 -0.80
CA ILE A 156 -17.38 -6.45 -0.25
C ILE A 156 -15.91 -6.14 -0.61
N ASP A 157 -15.28 -6.97 -1.43
CA ASP A 157 -13.91 -6.75 -1.94
C ASP A 157 -13.80 -5.54 -2.89
N ALA A 158 -14.93 -5.00 -3.33
CA ALA A 158 -15.01 -3.73 -4.06
C ALA A 158 -14.96 -2.50 -3.15
N ALA A 159 -15.22 -2.65 -1.84
CA ALA A 159 -15.14 -1.56 -0.87
C ALA A 159 -13.72 -1.37 -0.33
N PHE A 160 -13.04 -2.46 -0.01
CA PHE A 160 -11.66 -2.46 0.45
C PHE A 160 -11.04 -3.86 0.34
N ARG A 161 -9.69 -3.92 0.49
CA ARG A 161 -8.94 -5.17 0.54
C ARG A 161 -7.83 -5.09 1.58
N TYR A 162 -7.39 -6.25 2.06
CA TYR A 162 -6.21 -6.36 2.92
C TYR A 162 -4.93 -6.52 2.09
N CYS A 163 -3.84 -5.93 2.54
CA CYS A 163 -2.53 -6.05 1.91
C CYS A 163 -1.46 -6.36 2.97
N LEU A 164 -0.72 -7.46 2.82
CA LEU A 164 0.42 -7.76 3.68
C LEU A 164 1.57 -6.83 3.33
N VAL A 165 1.95 -5.91 4.24
CA VAL A 165 3.04 -4.95 4.03
C VAL A 165 4.26 -5.20 4.90
N GLY A 166 4.13 -6.03 5.94
CA GLY A 166 5.24 -6.36 6.84
C GLY A 166 5.11 -7.75 7.45
N VAL A 167 6.25 -8.39 7.64
CA VAL A 167 6.39 -9.64 8.39
C VAL A 167 7.59 -9.51 9.30
N MET A 168 7.39 -9.73 10.60
CA MET A 168 8.48 -9.72 11.55
C MET A 168 8.36 -10.84 12.59
N ALA A 169 9.47 -11.21 13.19
CA ALA A 169 9.51 -12.11 14.34
C ALA A 169 10.19 -11.39 15.51
N ILE A 170 9.69 -11.61 16.71
CA ILE A 170 10.29 -11.10 17.95
C ILE A 170 10.82 -12.27 18.80
N ASP A 171 11.85 -11.99 19.58
CA ASP A 171 12.42 -12.96 20.53
C ASP A 171 11.73 -12.84 21.90
N ALA A 172 10.40 -12.89 21.88
CA ALA A 172 9.54 -12.84 23.05
C ALA A 172 8.44 -13.90 22.91
N SER A 173 7.85 -14.28 24.03
CA SER A 173 6.73 -15.22 24.08
C SER A 173 5.60 -14.66 24.93
N ALA A 174 4.38 -14.96 24.56
CA ALA A 174 3.19 -14.68 25.33
C ALA A 174 2.62 -15.94 25.96
N VAL A 175 1.96 -15.80 27.09
CA VAL A 175 1.33 -16.95 27.79
C VAL A 175 -0.06 -17.27 27.26
N ASN A 176 -0.70 -16.32 26.57
CA ASN A 176 -1.96 -16.50 25.86
C ASN A 176 -2.19 -15.34 24.87
N VAL A 177 -3.23 -15.43 24.03
CA VAL A 177 -3.54 -14.40 23.02
C VAL A 177 -3.84 -13.03 23.63
N LYS A 178 -4.49 -12.99 24.80
CA LYS A 178 -4.78 -11.72 25.48
C LYS A 178 -3.49 -11.06 25.99
N ASP A 179 -2.56 -11.83 26.57
CA ASP A 179 -1.26 -11.34 27.01
C ASP A 179 -0.43 -10.80 25.84
N ALA A 180 -0.47 -11.48 24.67
CA ALA A 180 0.18 -11.00 23.46
C ALA A 180 -0.42 -9.66 22.99
N LEU A 181 -1.75 -9.57 22.97
CA LEU A 181 -2.47 -8.35 22.61
C LEU A 181 -2.10 -7.19 23.53
N ASP A 182 -2.18 -7.41 24.85
CA ASP A 182 -1.88 -6.40 25.87
C ASP A 182 -0.42 -5.90 25.77
N LYS A 183 0.54 -6.80 25.53
CA LYS A 183 1.97 -6.45 25.39
C LYS A 183 2.27 -5.70 24.09
N ALA A 184 1.72 -6.16 22.96
CA ALA A 184 1.98 -5.56 21.65
C ALA A 184 1.34 -4.17 21.51
N SER A 185 0.15 -3.97 22.10
CA SER A 185 -0.61 -2.72 22.03
C SER A 185 -0.33 -1.75 23.20
N ALA A 186 0.59 -2.10 24.11
CA ALA A 186 0.91 -1.27 25.26
C ALA A 186 1.42 0.12 24.81
N ARG A 187 0.96 1.19 25.49
CA ARG A 187 1.44 2.55 25.24
C ARG A 187 2.95 2.67 25.48
N ASN A 188 3.46 2.01 26.52
CA ASN A 188 4.87 1.88 26.86
C ASN A 188 5.23 0.38 26.86
N PRO A 189 5.51 -0.22 25.70
CA PRO A 189 5.78 -1.64 25.59
C PRO A 189 7.09 -2.02 26.30
N LEU A 190 7.16 -3.26 26.76
CA LEU A 190 8.41 -3.85 27.23
C LEU A 190 9.47 -3.83 26.10
N PRO A 191 10.77 -3.77 26.43
CA PRO A 191 11.84 -3.64 25.42
C PRO A 191 11.77 -4.69 24.30
N GLU A 192 11.41 -5.94 24.60
CA GLU A 192 11.29 -7.03 23.65
C GLU A 192 10.06 -6.93 22.74
N TRP A 193 9.04 -6.13 23.13
CA TRP A 193 7.83 -5.84 22.34
C TRP A 193 7.86 -4.47 21.65
N ALA A 194 8.75 -3.58 22.06
CA ALA A 194 8.88 -2.24 21.49
C ALA A 194 9.15 -2.22 19.95
N PRO A 195 9.89 -3.19 19.37
CA PRO A 195 10.10 -3.24 17.91
C PRO A 195 8.81 -3.36 17.10
N VAL A 196 7.75 -3.94 17.67
CA VAL A 196 6.45 -4.11 16.96
C VAL A 196 5.86 -2.75 16.59
N LYS A 197 5.87 -1.80 17.53
CA LYS A 197 5.36 -0.45 17.27
C LYS A 197 6.22 0.29 16.25
N ALA A 198 7.54 0.18 16.37
CA ALA A 198 8.47 0.81 15.44
C ALA A 198 8.30 0.27 14.00
N GLU A 199 8.13 -1.05 13.86
CA GLU A 199 7.91 -1.68 12.56
C GLU A 199 6.56 -1.31 11.97
N ARG A 200 5.50 -1.24 12.78
CA ARG A 200 4.19 -0.76 12.35
C ARG A 200 4.28 0.61 11.69
N GLU A 201 4.93 1.57 12.36
CA GLU A 201 5.10 2.93 11.83
C GLU A 201 6.01 2.94 10.57
N ARG A 202 7.06 2.11 10.56
CA ARG A 202 7.98 2.01 9.41
C ARG A 202 7.30 1.51 8.14
N VAL A 203 6.42 0.50 8.24
CA VAL A 203 5.72 -0.09 7.09
C VAL A 203 4.35 0.54 6.83
N GLY A 204 3.91 1.47 7.68
CA GLY A 204 2.61 2.13 7.56
C GLY A 204 1.43 1.16 7.75
N ALA A 205 1.56 0.15 8.61
CA ALA A 205 0.50 -0.83 8.77
C ALA A 205 -0.69 -0.29 9.56
N ASP A 206 -1.86 -0.35 8.96
CA ASP A 206 -3.13 0.01 9.62
C ASP A 206 -3.43 -0.96 10.76
N VAL A 207 -3.22 -2.25 10.52
CA VAL A 207 -3.53 -3.34 11.43
C VAL A 207 -2.29 -4.16 11.76
N VAL A 208 -2.14 -4.55 13.02
CA VAL A 208 -1.10 -5.48 13.49
C VAL A 208 -1.75 -6.77 13.98
N ALA A 209 -1.40 -7.90 13.36
CA ALA A 209 -1.80 -9.24 13.78
C ALA A 209 -0.62 -9.96 14.43
N VAL A 210 -0.71 -10.21 15.74
CA VAL A 210 0.31 -10.93 16.50
C VAL A 210 -0.04 -12.42 16.55
N LEU A 211 0.86 -13.25 16.09
CA LEU A 211 0.69 -14.71 16.10
C LEU A 211 1.48 -15.32 17.25
N VAL A 212 0.81 -16.22 17.98
CA VAL A 212 1.37 -16.94 19.13
C VAL A 212 1.14 -18.45 18.97
N ASN A 213 2.06 -19.26 19.44
CA ASN A 213 1.90 -20.71 19.43
C ASN A 213 1.39 -21.20 20.79
N LEU A 214 0.10 -21.31 20.90
CA LEU A 214 -0.56 -21.86 22.09
C LEU A 214 -1.20 -23.20 21.71
N GLY A 215 -0.57 -24.28 22.13
CA GLY A 215 -1.11 -25.63 21.97
C GLY A 215 -2.16 -25.95 23.02
N GLY A 216 -3.29 -26.53 22.61
CA GLY A 216 -4.32 -27.08 23.48
C GLY A 216 -5.72 -27.02 22.86
N GLU A 217 -6.45 -28.13 22.87
CA GLU A 217 -7.88 -28.14 22.56
C GLU A 217 -8.63 -27.28 23.58
N GLY A 218 -9.49 -26.36 23.11
CA GLY A 218 -10.30 -25.48 23.94
C GLY A 218 -9.68 -24.14 24.33
N ALA A 219 -8.47 -23.81 23.81
CA ALA A 219 -7.88 -22.50 24.03
C ALA A 219 -8.60 -21.41 23.19
N VAL A 220 -8.70 -20.20 23.74
CA VAL A 220 -9.13 -19.01 23.00
C VAL A 220 -8.16 -18.82 21.83
N THR A 221 -8.68 -18.84 20.59
CA THR A 221 -7.86 -18.81 19.37
C THR A 221 -7.50 -17.43 18.92
N GLY A 222 -8.14 -16.38 19.47
CA GLY A 222 -7.87 -15.01 19.13
C GLY A 222 -8.36 -14.01 20.18
N ALA A 223 -7.89 -12.79 20.08
CA ALA A 223 -8.32 -11.62 20.85
C ALA A 223 -8.04 -10.33 20.06
N ALA A 224 -8.94 -9.38 20.09
CA ALA A 224 -8.77 -8.07 19.45
C ALA A 224 -9.30 -6.94 20.33
N HIS A 225 -8.78 -5.73 20.08
CA HIS A 225 -9.42 -4.51 20.56
C HIS A 225 -10.62 -4.22 19.64
N GLY A 226 -11.83 -4.58 20.07
CA GLY A 226 -13.02 -4.38 19.25
C GLY A 226 -13.41 -2.90 19.15
N LEU A 227 -13.86 -2.49 17.97
CA LEU A 227 -14.56 -1.23 17.77
C LEU A 227 -15.90 -1.29 18.50
N ARG A 228 -16.18 -0.35 19.39
CA ARG A 228 -17.40 -0.32 20.20
C ARG A 228 -18.04 1.04 20.18
N GLN A 229 -19.36 1.11 20.23
CA GLN A 229 -20.04 2.31 20.67
C GLN A 229 -19.80 2.54 22.18
N THR A 230 -19.30 3.71 22.55
CA THR A 230 -19.25 4.14 23.95
C THR A 230 -20.14 5.37 24.09
N GLY A 231 -21.37 5.22 24.56
CA GLY A 231 -22.23 6.35 24.87
C GLY A 231 -23.54 6.38 24.12
N GLU A 232 -24.45 7.17 24.63
CA GLU A 232 -25.90 7.12 24.40
C GLU A 232 -26.39 7.83 23.12
N SER A 233 -25.53 8.23 22.18
CA SER A 233 -25.97 8.91 20.93
C SER A 233 -25.70 8.06 19.69
N PRO A 234 -26.73 7.70 18.90
CA PRO A 234 -26.60 6.91 17.69
C PRO A 234 -26.05 7.66 16.47
N ASP A 235 -25.93 8.99 16.53
CA ASP A 235 -25.69 9.81 15.33
C ASP A 235 -24.25 10.30 15.15
N ILE A 236 -23.37 9.99 16.08
CA ILE A 236 -21.95 10.43 16.02
C ILE A 236 -21.09 9.19 16.01
N ASP A 237 -20.26 9.03 14.97
CA ASP A 237 -19.27 7.96 14.83
C ASP A 237 -17.90 8.41 15.39
N PRO A 238 -17.75 8.49 16.73
CA PRO A 238 -16.55 8.99 17.40
C PRO A 238 -15.40 7.99 17.47
N TYR A 239 -15.49 6.82 16.79
CA TYR A 239 -14.75 5.63 17.17
C TYR A 239 -13.54 5.33 16.32
N PHE A 240 -13.48 5.85 15.10
CA PHE A 240 -12.47 5.44 14.14
C PHE A 240 -11.04 5.84 14.49
N VAL A 241 -10.84 6.96 15.17
CA VAL A 241 -9.48 7.45 15.50
C VAL A 241 -8.94 6.90 16.81
N VAL A 242 -9.80 6.72 17.82
CA VAL A 242 -9.38 6.15 19.11
C VAL A 242 -8.78 4.76 18.95
N HIS A 243 -9.19 4.04 17.91
CA HIS A 243 -8.73 2.68 17.63
C HIS A 243 -7.57 2.59 16.66
N ALA A 244 -7.25 3.63 15.88
CA ALA A 244 -6.09 3.62 15.00
C ALA A 244 -4.80 3.24 15.74
N ASP A 245 -4.61 3.74 16.95
CA ASP A 245 -3.47 3.39 17.80
C ASP A 245 -3.60 2.02 18.48
N ARG A 246 -4.81 1.47 18.54
CA ARG A 246 -5.15 0.17 19.13
C ARG A 246 -5.56 -0.88 18.11
N ALA A 247 -5.28 -0.68 16.83
CA ALA A 247 -5.61 -1.64 15.78
C ALA A 247 -4.69 -2.86 15.81
N TYR A 248 -4.71 -3.56 16.93
CA TYR A 248 -3.97 -4.79 17.20
C TYR A 248 -4.92 -5.94 17.48
N CYS A 249 -4.61 -7.11 16.93
CA CYS A 249 -5.19 -8.38 17.34
C CYS A 249 -4.09 -9.40 17.61
N ALA A 250 -4.41 -10.45 18.35
CA ALA A 250 -3.53 -11.58 18.58
C ALA A 250 -4.26 -12.88 18.29
N CYS A 251 -3.60 -13.81 17.60
CA CYS A 251 -4.19 -15.07 17.17
C CYS A 251 -3.26 -16.24 17.47
N SER A 252 -3.84 -17.39 17.82
CA SER A 252 -3.10 -18.66 17.80
C SER A 252 -2.73 -19.02 16.36
N VAL A 253 -1.48 -19.41 16.11
CA VAL A 253 -1.06 -19.93 14.79
C VAL A 253 -1.94 -21.08 14.33
N HIS A 254 -2.37 -21.96 15.24
CA HIS A 254 -3.27 -23.07 14.91
C HIS A 254 -4.66 -22.60 14.47
N GLY A 255 -5.20 -21.54 15.10
CA GLY A 255 -6.47 -20.93 14.71
C GLY A 255 -6.41 -20.24 13.35
N VAL A 256 -5.26 -19.65 12.99
CA VAL A 256 -5.03 -19.06 11.67
C VAL A 256 -4.78 -20.14 10.62
N PHE A 257 -3.98 -21.16 10.95
CA PHE A 257 -3.64 -22.26 10.05
C PHE A 257 -4.86 -23.11 9.70
N ASN A 258 -5.59 -23.59 10.71
CA ASN A 258 -6.72 -24.52 10.55
C ASN A 258 -8.08 -23.82 10.38
N GLY A 259 -8.18 -22.51 10.62
CA GLY A 259 -9.45 -21.78 10.63
C GLY A 259 -9.34 -20.36 10.13
N GLN A 260 -10.22 -19.51 10.65
CA GLN A 260 -10.43 -18.12 10.23
C GLN A 260 -10.12 -17.10 11.35
N SER A 261 -9.32 -17.48 12.37
CA SER A 261 -9.15 -16.63 13.57
C SER A 261 -8.64 -15.24 13.23
N MET A 262 -7.69 -15.08 12.30
CA MET A 262 -7.20 -13.75 11.93
C MET A 262 -8.27 -12.91 11.25
N THR A 263 -9.08 -13.50 10.37
CA THR A 263 -10.22 -12.82 9.73
C THR A 263 -11.27 -12.38 10.76
N HIS A 264 -11.53 -13.23 11.75
CA HIS A 264 -12.44 -12.96 12.86
C HIS A 264 -11.95 -11.78 13.72
N GLU A 265 -10.70 -11.85 14.19
CA GLU A 265 -10.15 -10.82 15.08
C GLU A 265 -9.99 -9.46 14.37
N VAL A 266 -9.59 -9.44 13.10
CA VAL A 266 -9.57 -8.21 12.31
C VAL A 266 -10.98 -7.69 12.05
N GLY A 267 -11.97 -8.58 11.91
CA GLY A 267 -13.38 -8.20 11.86
C GLY A 267 -13.80 -7.35 13.07
N HIS A 268 -13.37 -7.72 14.28
CA HIS A 268 -13.61 -6.90 15.48
C HIS A 268 -12.95 -5.54 15.42
N LEU A 269 -11.73 -5.44 14.88
CA LEU A 269 -11.07 -4.14 14.69
C LEU A 269 -11.85 -3.22 13.76
N LEU A 270 -12.67 -3.79 12.88
CA LEU A 270 -13.52 -3.07 11.95
C LEU A 270 -15.00 -2.97 12.40
N GLY A 271 -15.30 -3.36 13.64
CA GLY A 271 -16.63 -3.20 14.24
C GLY A 271 -17.61 -4.36 14.06
N ALA A 272 -17.16 -5.46 13.44
CA ALA A 272 -17.99 -6.66 13.33
C ALA A 272 -18.18 -7.35 14.68
N GLY A 273 -19.39 -7.80 14.98
CA GLY A 273 -19.77 -8.41 16.23
C GLY A 273 -20.11 -9.89 16.15
N HIS A 274 -20.05 -10.58 17.29
CA HIS A 274 -20.38 -11.99 17.40
C HIS A 274 -21.87 -12.27 17.16
N ALA A 275 -22.15 -13.50 16.71
CA ALA A 275 -23.51 -14.02 16.76
C ALA A 275 -24.01 -14.13 18.20
N THR A 276 -25.29 -13.87 18.39
CA THR A 276 -26.00 -14.24 19.63
C THR A 276 -26.23 -15.74 19.62
N ALA A 277 -26.03 -16.42 20.78
CA ALA A 277 -26.41 -17.81 20.92
C ALA A 277 -27.91 -17.98 20.68
N LEU A 278 -28.28 -19.05 19.92
CA LEU A 278 -29.68 -19.33 19.56
C LEU A 278 -30.53 -19.67 20.78
N ASP A 279 -29.96 -20.16 21.86
CA ASP A 279 -30.64 -20.53 23.10
C ASP A 279 -30.90 -19.37 24.07
N GLY A 280 -30.46 -18.15 23.71
CA GLY A 280 -30.60 -16.97 24.57
C GLY A 280 -29.70 -16.96 25.81
N SER A 281 -28.94 -18.03 26.06
CA SER A 281 -28.10 -18.15 27.27
C SER A 281 -26.89 -17.21 27.28
N HIS A 282 -26.58 -16.58 26.14
CA HIS A 282 -25.42 -15.72 25.95
C HIS A 282 -25.79 -14.30 25.49
N GLN A 283 -27.02 -13.85 25.75
CA GLN A 283 -27.49 -12.49 25.36
C GLN A 283 -26.57 -11.35 25.82
N ASP A 284 -25.85 -11.53 26.94
CA ASP A 284 -24.90 -10.55 27.48
C ASP A 284 -23.47 -10.71 26.93
N LYS A 285 -23.22 -11.69 26.07
CA LYS A 285 -21.91 -11.95 25.48
C LYS A 285 -21.80 -11.57 23.99
N ARG A 286 -22.67 -10.68 23.53
CA ARG A 286 -22.40 -9.98 22.28
C ARG A 286 -21.02 -9.37 22.39
N GLY A 287 -20.07 -9.85 21.58
CA GLY A 287 -18.76 -9.26 21.52
C GLY A 287 -18.85 -7.78 21.15
N PRO A 288 -17.72 -7.08 21.12
CA PRO A 288 -17.73 -5.71 20.64
C PRO A 288 -18.35 -5.67 19.26
N GLN A 289 -19.37 -4.88 19.07
CA GLN A 289 -20.01 -4.59 17.78
C GLN A 289 -20.23 -3.10 17.66
N LEU A 290 -20.06 -2.56 16.47
CA LEU A 290 -20.26 -1.14 16.22
C LEU A 290 -21.75 -0.83 16.04
N ASP A 291 -22.43 -1.57 15.20
CA ASP A 291 -23.83 -1.37 14.88
C ASP A 291 -24.71 -2.48 15.50
N PRO A 292 -25.96 -2.19 15.86
CA PRO A 292 -26.87 -3.19 16.46
C PRO A 292 -27.13 -4.42 15.59
N TYR A 293 -27.01 -4.28 14.25
CA TYR A 293 -27.17 -5.35 13.27
C TYR A 293 -25.87 -6.06 12.95
N SER A 294 -24.72 -5.53 13.40
CA SER A 294 -23.40 -6.10 13.13
C SER A 294 -23.18 -7.35 13.99
N SER A 295 -23.71 -8.46 13.55
CA SER A 295 -23.69 -9.73 14.27
C SER A 295 -23.43 -10.89 13.32
N GLY A 296 -22.68 -11.89 13.78
CA GLY A 296 -22.52 -13.15 13.06
C GLY A 296 -23.85 -13.93 12.98
N HIS A 297 -23.87 -15.01 12.18
CA HIS A 297 -25.07 -15.79 11.89
C HIS A 297 -24.82 -17.29 11.89
N TYR A 298 -25.83 -18.07 12.29
CA TYR A 298 -25.89 -19.52 12.19
C TYR A 298 -26.99 -19.93 11.21
N PHE A 299 -26.71 -20.89 10.32
CA PHE A 299 -27.69 -21.36 9.35
C PHE A 299 -27.48 -22.84 8.97
N THR A 300 -28.44 -23.42 8.27
CA THR A 300 -28.32 -24.78 7.72
C THR A 300 -28.41 -24.67 6.19
N GLY A 301 -27.43 -25.24 5.49
CA GLY A 301 -27.43 -25.27 4.02
C GLY A 301 -28.57 -26.12 3.48
N GLU A 302 -29.35 -25.58 2.54
CA GLU A 302 -30.46 -26.29 1.88
C GLU A 302 -29.95 -27.41 0.98
N GLU A 303 -28.79 -27.23 0.36
CA GLU A 303 -28.20 -28.18 -0.60
C GLU A 303 -27.64 -29.45 0.05
N ASP A 304 -27.13 -29.35 1.29
CA ASP A 304 -26.39 -30.43 1.94
C ASP A 304 -26.85 -30.75 3.36
N SER A 305 -27.80 -29.98 3.88
CA SER A 305 -28.31 -30.11 5.26
C SER A 305 -27.21 -29.97 6.34
N GLN A 306 -26.04 -29.44 5.98
CA GLN A 306 -24.94 -29.17 6.92
C GLN A 306 -25.23 -27.88 7.69
N ARG A 307 -24.87 -27.82 8.97
CA ARG A 307 -24.94 -26.61 9.78
C ARG A 307 -23.68 -25.78 9.60
N TYR A 308 -23.89 -24.47 9.40
CA TYR A 308 -22.83 -23.51 9.14
C TYR A 308 -22.89 -22.33 10.11
N TYR A 309 -21.72 -21.74 10.35
CA TYR A 309 -21.57 -20.45 11.02
C TYR A 309 -20.73 -19.49 10.19
N THR A 310 -21.06 -18.20 10.22
CA THR A 310 -20.30 -17.14 9.56
C THR A 310 -19.08 -16.73 10.39
N ILE A 311 -18.16 -15.95 9.81
CA ILE A 311 -16.83 -15.63 10.38
C ILE A 311 -16.89 -15.12 11.82
N MET A 312 -17.88 -14.26 12.15
CA MET A 312 -18.01 -13.68 13.49
C MET A 312 -18.83 -14.56 14.45
N SER A 313 -18.89 -15.85 14.20
CA SER A 313 -19.59 -16.82 15.05
C SER A 313 -18.63 -17.90 15.52
N TYR A 314 -19.07 -18.76 16.40
CA TYR A 314 -18.28 -19.86 16.95
C TYR A 314 -18.80 -21.19 16.43
N ARG A 315 -17.93 -22.23 16.54
CA ARG A 315 -18.28 -23.61 16.16
C ARG A 315 -19.48 -24.21 16.92
N SER A 316 -19.78 -23.65 18.09
CA SER A 316 -20.95 -23.99 18.90
C SER A 316 -21.74 -22.72 19.21
N ASP A 317 -23.05 -22.79 19.07
CA ASP A 317 -24.01 -21.76 19.43
C ASP A 317 -24.40 -21.77 20.92
N GLY A 318 -23.68 -22.55 21.74
CA GLY A 318 -23.99 -22.78 23.15
C GLY A 318 -24.81 -24.05 23.39
N SER A 319 -25.33 -24.68 22.33
CA SER A 319 -25.98 -26.00 22.37
C SER A 319 -24.95 -27.12 22.12
N ASP A 320 -25.41 -28.38 22.15
CA ASP A 320 -24.61 -29.57 21.76
C ASP A 320 -24.42 -29.70 20.25
N LEU A 321 -24.89 -28.73 19.46
CA LEU A 321 -24.78 -28.73 18.01
C LEU A 321 -23.40 -28.23 17.57
N VAL A 322 -22.85 -28.87 16.55
CA VAL A 322 -21.57 -28.51 15.96
C VAL A 322 -21.81 -27.95 14.55
N TYR A 323 -21.21 -26.81 14.29
CA TYR A 323 -21.29 -26.09 13.04
C TYR A 323 -19.95 -26.09 12.32
N VAL A 324 -19.97 -25.99 10.98
CA VAL A 324 -18.80 -25.84 10.10
C VAL A 324 -18.68 -24.36 9.70
N SER A 325 -17.45 -23.84 9.59
CA SER A 325 -17.25 -22.48 9.17
C SER A 325 -17.64 -22.27 7.70
N ALA A 326 -18.53 -21.31 7.46
CA ALA A 326 -18.74 -20.76 6.13
C ALA A 326 -17.74 -19.61 5.93
N PRO A 327 -17.01 -19.53 4.80
CA PRO A 327 -16.04 -18.46 4.55
C PRO A 327 -16.74 -17.16 4.10
N PHE A 328 -17.68 -16.68 4.93
CA PHE A 328 -18.49 -15.49 4.71
C PHE A 328 -18.65 -14.69 6.00
N PHE A 329 -18.61 -13.38 5.92
CA PHE A 329 -19.29 -12.55 6.91
C PHE A 329 -20.80 -12.69 6.76
N SER A 330 -21.55 -12.43 7.81
CA SER A 330 -23.03 -12.41 7.71
C SER A 330 -23.50 -11.29 6.77
N SER A 331 -24.46 -11.63 5.91
CA SER A 331 -25.00 -10.73 4.88
C SER A 331 -26.40 -11.20 4.45
N PRO A 332 -27.39 -10.30 4.35
CA PRO A 332 -28.69 -10.64 3.79
C PRO A 332 -28.67 -10.82 2.26
N ASP A 333 -27.61 -10.36 1.59
CA ASP A 333 -27.52 -10.31 0.12
C ASP A 333 -26.75 -11.49 -0.50
N HIS A 334 -26.13 -12.36 0.33
CA HIS A 334 -25.31 -13.46 -0.13
C HIS A 334 -25.81 -14.80 0.40
N SER A 335 -25.60 -15.84 -0.40
CA SER A 335 -26.01 -17.22 -0.05
C SER A 335 -24.82 -18.18 -0.13
N PHE A 336 -24.83 -19.17 0.74
CA PHE A 336 -23.93 -20.30 0.72
C PHE A 336 -24.72 -21.59 0.91
N LYS A 337 -24.48 -22.58 0.04
CA LYS A 337 -25.21 -23.87 0.05
C LYS A 337 -26.74 -23.71 -0.01
N GLY A 338 -27.20 -22.78 -0.87
CA GLY A 338 -28.61 -22.52 -1.09
C GLY A 338 -29.30 -21.65 -0.02
N THR A 339 -28.61 -21.30 1.07
CA THR A 339 -29.17 -20.54 2.20
C THR A 339 -28.49 -19.19 2.33
N VAL A 340 -29.27 -18.15 2.61
CA VAL A 340 -28.77 -16.78 2.88
C VAL A 340 -27.94 -16.78 4.16
N VAL A 341 -26.77 -16.12 4.12
CA VAL A 341 -25.79 -16.15 5.21
C VAL A 341 -26.00 -15.08 6.30
N GLY A 342 -27.12 -14.38 6.25
CA GLY A 342 -27.50 -13.35 7.23
C GLY A 342 -28.92 -12.85 7.04
N ASP A 343 -29.30 -11.83 7.79
CA ASP A 343 -30.57 -11.13 7.70
C ASP A 343 -30.43 -9.67 8.22
N GLY A 344 -31.52 -8.93 8.33
CA GLY A 344 -31.50 -7.54 8.80
C GLY A 344 -31.01 -7.31 10.23
N LEU A 345 -30.78 -8.37 11.02
CA LEU A 345 -30.21 -8.33 12.38
C LEU A 345 -28.82 -8.98 12.45
N HIS A 346 -28.41 -9.63 11.38
CA HIS A 346 -27.13 -10.37 11.27
C HIS A 346 -26.46 -9.94 9.96
N ASP A 347 -25.90 -8.72 9.96
CA ASP A 347 -25.25 -8.11 8.79
C ASP A 347 -23.94 -7.43 9.19
N ASN A 348 -22.87 -8.22 9.27
CA ASN A 348 -21.52 -7.68 9.48
C ASN A 348 -21.02 -6.94 8.22
N THR A 349 -21.53 -7.27 7.02
CA THR A 349 -21.05 -6.66 5.79
C THR A 349 -21.39 -5.19 5.69
N ALA A 350 -22.60 -4.78 6.10
CA ALA A 350 -22.99 -3.37 6.12
C ALA A 350 -22.05 -2.51 6.97
N THR A 351 -21.62 -3.03 8.12
CA THR A 351 -20.60 -2.36 8.96
C THR A 351 -19.25 -2.32 8.26
N LEU A 352 -18.76 -3.45 7.75
CA LEU A 352 -17.44 -3.57 7.15
C LEU A 352 -17.25 -2.74 5.87
N VAL A 353 -18.28 -2.62 5.04
CA VAL A 353 -18.27 -1.75 3.84
C VAL A 353 -18.02 -0.29 4.22
N ARG A 354 -18.59 0.15 5.34
CA ARG A 354 -18.41 1.50 5.86
C ARG A 354 -17.06 1.69 6.54
N THR A 355 -16.63 0.72 7.35
CA THR A 355 -15.45 0.88 8.23
C THR A 355 -14.14 0.52 7.56
N GLY A 356 -14.12 -0.44 6.64
CA GLY A 356 -12.92 -0.87 5.95
C GLY A 356 -12.20 0.24 5.18
N PRO A 357 -12.88 1.05 4.35
CA PRO A 357 -12.26 2.19 3.67
C PRO A 357 -11.69 3.24 4.63
N HIS A 358 -12.26 3.41 5.83
CA HIS A 358 -11.69 4.28 6.85
C HIS A 358 -10.44 3.68 7.49
N ALA A 359 -10.46 2.38 7.80
CA ALA A 359 -9.32 1.68 8.35
C ALA A 359 -8.09 1.74 7.43
N ALA A 360 -8.31 1.71 6.12
CA ALA A 360 -7.29 1.86 5.08
C ALA A 360 -6.54 3.21 5.10
N ARG A 361 -6.84 4.09 6.05
CA ARG A 361 -6.25 5.43 6.22
C ARG A 361 -5.74 5.67 7.62
N TRP A 362 -5.73 4.67 8.49
CA TRP A 362 -5.21 4.81 9.85
C TRP A 362 -3.72 5.11 9.88
N ARG A 363 -3.02 4.70 8.82
CA ARG A 363 -1.60 5.02 8.62
C ARG A 363 -1.34 5.45 7.17
N PRO A 364 -0.37 6.33 6.94
CA PRO A 364 0.04 6.66 5.58
C PRO A 364 0.67 5.43 4.90
N VAL A 365 0.38 5.25 3.62
CA VAL A 365 1.00 4.20 2.82
C VAL A 365 2.50 4.49 2.68
N THR A 366 3.34 3.62 3.22
CA THR A 366 4.81 3.73 3.13
C THR A 366 5.42 2.66 2.23
N VAL A 367 4.72 1.54 2.04
CA VAL A 367 5.15 0.42 1.21
C VAL A 367 4.14 0.25 0.07
N PRO A 368 4.47 0.67 -1.16
CA PRO A 368 3.58 0.48 -2.31
C PRO A 368 3.32 -1.01 -2.57
N ALA A 369 2.08 -1.36 -2.84
CA ALA A 369 1.72 -2.71 -3.24
C ALA A 369 2.30 -3.06 -4.62
N ARG A 370 2.42 -4.36 -4.92
CA ARG A 370 2.90 -4.80 -6.24
C ARG A 370 1.92 -4.37 -7.32
N GLY A 371 2.43 -3.65 -8.33
CA GLY A 371 1.60 -3.08 -9.40
C GLY A 371 0.83 -1.81 -9.04
N GLU A 372 0.98 -1.29 -7.83
CA GLU A 372 0.42 -0.01 -7.43
C GLU A 372 1.10 1.13 -8.16
N ILE A 373 0.30 2.02 -8.77
CA ILE A 373 0.80 3.21 -9.45
C ILE A 373 0.82 4.38 -8.48
N THR A 374 1.99 5.00 -8.35
CA THR A 374 2.14 6.26 -7.63
C THR A 374 2.35 7.39 -8.63
N PHE A 375 1.63 8.48 -8.45
CA PHE A 375 1.72 9.70 -9.25
C PHE A 375 2.55 10.75 -8.50
N ALA A 376 3.43 11.44 -9.21
CA ALA A 376 4.18 12.56 -8.69
C ALA A 376 4.13 13.73 -9.71
N PRO A 377 3.47 14.86 -9.37
CA PRO A 377 2.73 15.13 -8.14
C PRO A 377 1.50 14.23 -7.99
N GLY A 378 0.90 14.22 -6.79
CA GLY A 378 -0.15 13.28 -6.37
C GLY A 378 -1.44 13.32 -7.20
N ALA A 379 -2.38 12.45 -6.82
CA ALA A 379 -3.54 12.11 -7.65
C ALA A 379 -4.57 13.23 -7.86
N ARG A 380 -4.52 14.33 -7.08
CA ARG A 380 -5.36 15.53 -7.29
C ARG A 380 -4.50 16.76 -7.19
N THR A 381 -4.10 17.29 -8.33
CA THR A 381 -3.14 18.39 -8.41
C THR A 381 -3.68 19.56 -9.22
N HIS A 382 -3.62 20.75 -8.64
CA HIS A 382 -3.96 22.02 -9.25
C HIS A 382 -2.70 22.70 -9.83
N PHE A 383 -2.79 23.30 -11.02
CA PHE A 383 -1.70 23.98 -11.68
C PHE A 383 -2.19 25.15 -12.56
N ALA A 384 -1.34 26.12 -12.82
CA ALA A 384 -1.70 27.28 -13.64
C ALA A 384 -1.31 27.13 -15.13
N ALA A 385 -0.05 26.84 -15.42
CA ALA A 385 0.47 26.82 -16.80
C ALA A 385 0.66 25.40 -17.33
N SER A 386 1.41 24.59 -16.62
CA SER A 386 1.63 23.17 -16.93
C SER A 386 2.03 22.40 -15.69
N VAL A 387 1.77 21.11 -15.71
CA VAL A 387 2.23 20.19 -14.68
C VAL A 387 2.94 19.00 -15.34
N ARG A 388 4.06 18.61 -14.75
CA ARG A 388 4.82 17.43 -15.17
C ARG A 388 4.51 16.29 -14.21
N VAL A 389 4.10 15.13 -14.77
CA VAL A 389 3.63 13.99 -14.02
C VAL A 389 4.53 12.80 -14.28
N SER A 390 5.12 12.28 -13.22
CA SER A 390 5.88 11.02 -13.23
C SER A 390 5.04 9.91 -12.63
N LEU A 391 5.11 8.73 -13.24
CA LEU A 391 4.49 7.51 -12.71
C LEU A 391 5.59 6.57 -12.23
N SER A 392 5.37 5.97 -11.07
CA SER A 392 6.16 4.84 -10.59
C SER A 392 5.25 3.68 -10.22
N VAL A 393 5.82 2.48 -10.15
CA VAL A 393 5.08 1.27 -9.84
C VAL A 393 5.74 0.55 -8.67
N GLY A 394 4.93 0.03 -7.74
CA GLY A 394 5.38 -0.79 -6.64
C GLY A 394 5.81 -2.20 -7.10
N GLY A 395 6.84 -2.77 -6.45
CA GLY A 395 7.37 -4.09 -6.75
C GLY A 395 8.34 -4.11 -7.94
N ASP A 396 8.53 -5.32 -8.50
CA ASP A 396 9.46 -5.55 -9.62
C ASP A 396 8.98 -4.89 -10.92
N ALA A 397 9.91 -4.70 -11.85
CA ALA A 397 9.68 -4.03 -13.13
C ALA A 397 8.39 -4.49 -13.81
N ALA A 398 7.44 -3.57 -13.96
CA ALA A 398 6.19 -3.76 -14.65
C ALA A 398 6.05 -2.72 -15.76
N GLU A 399 5.34 -3.07 -16.82
CA GLU A 399 4.96 -2.16 -17.87
C GLU A 399 3.74 -1.37 -17.43
N ILE A 400 3.78 -0.03 -17.52
CA ILE A 400 2.64 0.83 -17.20
C ILE A 400 1.95 1.21 -18.52
N ARG A 401 0.63 1.00 -18.58
CA ARG A 401 -0.27 1.51 -19.64
C ARG A 401 -1.12 2.64 -19.07
N TYR A 402 -1.37 3.67 -19.88
CA TYR A 402 -2.13 4.83 -19.43
C TYR A 402 -3.06 5.41 -20.49
N THR A 403 -4.03 6.20 -20.05
CA THR A 403 -4.92 7.02 -20.87
C THR A 403 -5.05 8.42 -20.27
N THR A 404 -5.34 9.43 -21.08
CA THR A 404 -5.50 10.82 -20.66
C THR A 404 -6.89 11.38 -20.93
N ASP A 405 -7.79 10.54 -21.41
CA ASP A 405 -9.18 10.85 -21.75
C ASP A 405 -10.19 10.25 -20.76
N GLY A 406 -9.69 9.67 -19.66
CA GLY A 406 -10.52 9.02 -18.64
C GLY A 406 -10.99 7.60 -18.99
N SER A 407 -10.66 7.07 -20.19
CA SER A 407 -10.93 5.68 -20.52
C SER A 407 -10.07 4.71 -19.71
N THR A 408 -10.51 3.46 -19.57
CA THR A 408 -9.73 2.41 -18.89
C THR A 408 -8.57 1.96 -19.79
N PRO A 409 -7.31 1.90 -19.27
CA PRO A 409 -6.17 1.40 -20.02
C PRO A 409 -6.37 -0.04 -20.51
N THR A 410 -5.92 -0.32 -21.73
CA THR A 410 -5.90 -1.64 -22.38
C THR A 410 -4.49 -2.00 -22.85
N LEU A 411 -4.28 -3.18 -23.39
CA LEU A 411 -2.98 -3.57 -23.98
C LEU A 411 -2.57 -2.67 -25.15
N ASP A 412 -3.55 -2.05 -25.83
CA ASP A 412 -3.31 -1.14 -26.95
C ASP A 412 -3.08 0.31 -26.51
N SER A 413 -3.32 0.62 -25.24
CA SER A 413 -3.08 1.96 -24.70
C SER A 413 -1.59 2.31 -24.70
N PRO A 414 -1.23 3.60 -24.75
CA PRO A 414 0.16 4.05 -24.70
C PRO A 414 0.94 3.46 -23.51
N ARG A 415 2.20 3.10 -23.77
CA ARG A 415 3.13 2.66 -22.75
C ARG A 415 3.81 3.87 -22.12
N TYR A 416 3.85 3.92 -20.78
CA TYR A 416 4.58 4.95 -20.08
C TYR A 416 6.10 4.73 -20.21
N ALA A 417 6.80 5.69 -20.80
CA ALA A 417 8.24 5.64 -21.01
C ALA A 417 8.96 6.87 -20.39
N ALA A 418 8.25 7.99 -20.22
CA ALA A 418 8.79 9.25 -19.71
C ALA A 418 7.68 10.05 -19.04
N PRO A 419 8.02 11.03 -18.17
CA PRO A 419 7.04 11.92 -17.54
C PRO A 419 6.15 12.63 -18.56
N LEU A 420 4.86 12.69 -18.21
CA LEU A 420 3.83 13.35 -19.01
C LEU A 420 3.77 14.85 -18.67
N VAL A 421 3.44 15.70 -19.63
CA VAL A 421 3.25 17.13 -19.39
C VAL A 421 1.83 17.51 -19.79
N PHE A 422 1.05 17.97 -18.81
CA PHE A 422 -0.30 18.46 -19.04
C PHE A 422 -0.34 19.98 -19.02
N ARG A 423 -1.06 20.56 -19.97
CA ARG A 423 -1.32 22.00 -20.10
C ARG A 423 -2.80 22.36 -20.00
N GLU A 424 -3.65 21.33 -19.93
CA GLU A 424 -5.10 21.42 -19.76
C GLU A 424 -5.53 20.44 -18.66
N THR A 425 -6.71 20.69 -18.11
CA THR A 425 -7.31 19.76 -17.15
C THR A 425 -7.38 18.35 -17.75
N THR A 426 -6.82 17.37 -17.04
CA THR A 426 -6.64 16.01 -17.55
C THR A 426 -6.98 14.98 -16.48
N THR A 427 -7.79 13.98 -16.86
CA THR A 427 -7.99 12.77 -16.07
C THR A 427 -7.05 11.69 -16.59
N LEU A 428 -6.01 11.41 -15.82
CA LEU A 428 -5.04 10.35 -16.10
C LEU A 428 -5.48 9.04 -15.44
N LYS A 429 -5.60 7.98 -16.23
CA LYS A 429 -5.74 6.62 -15.68
C LYS A 429 -4.54 5.79 -16.08
N ALA A 430 -4.03 5.01 -15.12
CA ALA A 430 -2.88 4.15 -15.33
C ALA A 430 -3.06 2.79 -14.65
N ALA A 431 -2.56 1.74 -15.30
CA ALA A 431 -2.52 0.40 -14.76
C ALA A 431 -1.18 -0.27 -15.11
N ALA A 432 -0.63 -1.03 -14.18
CA ALA A 432 0.58 -1.80 -14.40
C ALA A 432 0.26 -3.20 -14.96
N LEU A 433 1.10 -3.70 -15.87
CA LEU A 433 1.13 -5.08 -16.27
C LEU A 433 2.18 -5.81 -15.43
N VAL A 434 1.74 -6.72 -14.58
CA VAL A 434 2.56 -7.58 -13.74
C VAL A 434 2.36 -9.01 -14.21
N ASP A 435 3.42 -9.67 -14.68
CA ASP A 435 3.38 -11.03 -15.23
C ASP A 435 2.34 -11.19 -16.37
N GLY A 436 2.13 -10.12 -17.14
CA GLY A 436 1.17 -10.09 -18.28
C GLY A 436 -0.30 -9.92 -17.87
N VAL A 437 -0.59 -9.66 -16.61
CA VAL A 437 -1.93 -9.39 -16.07
C VAL A 437 -1.99 -7.96 -15.58
N PHE A 438 -3.10 -7.27 -15.88
CA PHE A 438 -3.30 -5.93 -15.35
C PHE A 438 -3.52 -5.95 -13.82
N ALA A 439 -2.73 -5.15 -13.10
CA ALA A 439 -3.02 -4.68 -11.75
C ALA A 439 -4.21 -3.68 -11.79
N PRO A 440 -4.72 -3.25 -10.64
CA PRO A 440 -5.79 -2.26 -10.58
C PRO A 440 -5.47 -0.97 -11.32
N VAL A 441 -6.53 -0.29 -11.80
CA VAL A 441 -6.44 1.05 -12.41
C VAL A 441 -6.43 2.11 -11.33
N TYR A 442 -5.44 2.96 -11.38
CA TYR A 442 -5.33 4.15 -10.55
C TYR A 442 -5.69 5.38 -11.38
N THR A 443 -6.42 6.31 -10.76
CA THR A 443 -6.91 7.54 -11.41
C THR A 443 -6.32 8.76 -10.72
N ALA A 444 -5.90 9.73 -11.51
CA ALA A 444 -5.44 11.04 -11.04
C ALA A 444 -6.09 12.16 -11.84
N GLU A 445 -6.40 13.26 -11.17
CA GLU A 445 -6.97 14.47 -11.75
C GLU A 445 -5.94 15.60 -11.68
N TYR A 446 -5.60 16.16 -12.81
CA TYR A 446 -4.74 17.33 -12.93
C TYR A 446 -5.59 18.49 -13.42
N VAL A 447 -5.84 19.46 -12.52
CA VAL A 447 -6.81 20.55 -12.75
C VAL A 447 -6.06 21.83 -13.04
N ARG A 448 -6.28 22.39 -14.25
CA ARG A 448 -5.76 23.69 -14.59
C ARG A 448 -6.76 24.75 -14.13
N ASP A 449 -6.39 25.49 -13.09
CA ASP A 449 -7.24 26.52 -12.48
C ASP A 449 -6.44 27.64 -11.79
N GLY A 450 -7.13 28.49 -11.02
CA GLY A 450 -6.56 29.57 -10.26
C GLY A 450 -6.14 29.24 -8.82
N PHE A 451 -6.08 27.98 -8.43
CA PHE A 451 -5.78 27.58 -7.04
C PHE A 451 -4.45 28.16 -6.55
N GLY A 452 -3.38 28.01 -7.35
CA GLY A 452 -2.06 28.55 -7.01
C GLY A 452 -2.08 30.08 -6.84
N ALA A 453 -2.84 30.82 -7.67
CA ALA A 453 -3.00 32.27 -7.53
C ALA A 453 -3.77 32.62 -6.25
N ALA A 454 -4.81 31.88 -5.90
CA ALA A 454 -5.60 32.12 -4.69
C ALA A 454 -4.79 31.94 -3.41
N ILE A 455 -3.86 30.95 -3.38
CA ILE A 455 -2.97 30.76 -2.22
C ILE A 455 -1.81 31.77 -2.21
N GLY A 456 -1.47 32.40 -3.34
CA GLY A 456 -0.38 33.35 -3.48
C GLY A 456 0.86 32.82 -4.22
N ALA A 457 0.85 31.58 -4.68
CA ALA A 457 1.95 30.90 -5.37
C ALA A 457 1.49 30.32 -6.71
N ALA A 458 1.24 31.20 -7.69
CA ALA A 458 0.63 30.83 -8.98
C ALA A 458 1.46 29.84 -9.80
N ASP A 459 2.78 29.87 -9.69
CA ASP A 459 3.69 29.02 -10.47
C ASP A 459 3.95 27.65 -9.84
N VAL A 460 3.32 27.36 -8.69
CA VAL A 460 3.49 26.11 -7.95
C VAL A 460 2.30 25.19 -8.18
N ALA A 461 2.60 23.92 -8.44
CA ALA A 461 1.57 22.88 -8.49
C ALA A 461 1.24 22.39 -7.08
N TRP A 462 -0.03 22.41 -6.73
CA TRP A 462 -0.53 22.04 -5.42
C TRP A 462 -1.34 20.76 -5.46
N THR A 463 -1.00 19.79 -4.64
CA THR A 463 -1.73 18.54 -4.51
C THR A 463 -2.59 18.58 -3.24
N THR A 464 -3.79 18.06 -3.33
CA THR A 464 -4.71 17.92 -2.17
C THR A 464 -5.23 16.50 -2.05
N CYS A 465 -5.62 16.10 -0.85
CA CYS A 465 -6.25 14.79 -0.62
C CYS A 465 -7.61 14.71 -1.34
N PRO A 466 -8.01 13.53 -1.83
CA PRO A 466 -9.24 13.39 -2.61
C PRO A 466 -10.51 13.51 -1.77
N ASP A 467 -10.50 13.11 -0.50
CA ASP A 467 -11.70 13.01 0.33
C ASP A 467 -12.15 14.33 0.93
N PHE A 468 -11.21 15.11 1.44
CA PHE A 468 -11.43 16.45 2.00
C PHE A 468 -10.50 17.45 1.33
N PRO A 469 -10.72 17.71 0.03
CA PRO A 469 -9.78 18.53 -0.74
C PRO A 469 -9.79 19.98 -0.25
N TRP A 470 -8.63 20.60 -0.32
CA TRP A 470 -8.55 22.05 -0.24
C TRP A 470 -9.15 22.66 -1.50
N THR A 471 -9.89 23.75 -1.33
CA THR A 471 -10.59 24.41 -2.43
C THR A 471 -10.39 25.92 -2.34
N VAL A 472 -10.57 26.62 -3.46
CA VAL A 472 -10.59 28.08 -3.46
C VAL A 472 -11.87 28.55 -2.76
N ASP A 473 -11.75 29.40 -1.74
CA ASP A 473 -12.88 30.05 -1.12
C ASP A 473 -13.23 31.34 -1.87
N ALA A 474 -14.17 31.23 -2.80
CA ALA A 474 -14.61 32.38 -3.60
C ALA A 474 -15.38 33.46 -2.78
N SER A 475 -15.77 33.15 -1.54
CA SER A 475 -16.45 34.09 -0.64
C SER A 475 -15.45 34.94 0.18
N ASP A 476 -14.18 34.55 0.21
CA ASP A 476 -13.13 35.31 0.89
C ASP A 476 -12.71 36.51 0.07
N ALA A 477 -12.79 37.71 0.67
CA ALA A 477 -12.49 38.99 -0.02
C ALA A 477 -11.00 39.16 -0.39
N GLU A 478 -10.10 38.45 0.30
CA GLU A 478 -8.65 38.50 0.05
C GLU A 478 -8.18 37.42 -0.92
N GLY A 479 -9.08 36.53 -1.34
CA GLY A 479 -8.77 35.32 -2.07
C GLY A 479 -7.98 34.37 -1.19
N ALA A 480 -8.54 33.21 -0.89
CA ALA A 480 -7.90 32.22 -0.04
C ALA A 480 -8.22 30.81 -0.53
N VAL A 481 -7.40 29.85 -0.16
CA VAL A 481 -7.78 28.44 -0.22
C VAL A 481 -8.19 27.97 1.16
N ARG A 482 -9.18 27.09 1.22
CA ARG A 482 -9.74 26.55 2.44
C ARG A 482 -9.56 25.04 2.47
N SER A 483 -9.23 24.50 3.66
CA SER A 483 -9.27 23.05 3.90
C SER A 483 -10.68 22.49 3.72
N GLY A 484 -10.79 21.21 3.37
CA GLY A 484 -12.05 20.49 3.50
C GLY A 484 -12.51 20.47 4.95
N ASP A 485 -13.80 20.35 5.16
CA ASP A 485 -14.44 20.47 6.47
C ASP A 485 -14.08 19.34 7.45
N GLY A 486 -13.29 18.37 7.04
CA GLY A 486 -12.98 17.22 7.91
C GLY A 486 -14.24 16.52 8.46
N GLY A 487 -15.42 16.83 7.94
CA GLY A 487 -16.73 16.23 8.17
C GLY A 487 -17.11 16.05 9.64
N ALA A 488 -17.20 14.82 10.08
CA ALA A 488 -17.35 14.44 11.47
C ALA A 488 -15.98 14.34 12.15
N LEU A 489 -15.93 14.43 13.47
CA LEU A 489 -14.84 13.94 14.29
C LEU A 489 -14.35 12.61 13.68
N TYR A 490 -13.00 12.49 13.47
CA TYR A 490 -12.37 11.27 12.95
C TYR A 490 -12.42 11.06 11.42
N SER A 491 -12.81 12.05 10.66
CA SER A 491 -12.56 12.04 9.22
C SER A 491 -11.06 12.06 8.93
N PRO A 492 -10.62 11.49 7.79
CA PRO A 492 -9.25 11.67 7.35
C PRO A 492 -8.85 13.15 7.35
N PRO A 493 -7.61 13.47 7.64
CA PRO A 493 -7.15 14.85 7.62
C PRO A 493 -7.34 15.47 6.23
N SER A 494 -7.66 16.75 6.21
CA SER A 494 -7.59 17.56 5.01
C SER A 494 -6.15 18.02 4.79
N GLU A 495 -5.54 17.58 3.70
CA GLU A 495 -4.12 17.83 3.41
C GLU A 495 -3.91 18.57 2.10
N LEU A 496 -2.94 19.47 2.09
CA LEU A 496 -2.46 20.22 0.93
C LEU A 496 -0.94 20.16 0.95
N TRP A 497 -0.31 19.80 -0.17
CA TRP A 497 1.14 19.71 -0.24
C TRP A 497 1.70 20.08 -1.60
N THR A 498 2.98 20.40 -1.59
CA THR A 498 3.79 20.61 -2.78
C THR A 498 5.24 20.21 -2.52
N THR A 499 6.01 20.00 -3.57
CA THR A 499 7.45 19.82 -3.47
C THR A 499 8.17 21.11 -3.82
N LEU A 500 9.01 21.58 -2.90
CA LEU A 500 9.80 22.79 -3.06
C LEU A 500 11.29 22.46 -3.12
N ALA A 501 12.02 23.26 -3.87
CA ALA A 501 13.47 23.24 -3.84
C ALA A 501 13.99 24.27 -2.83
N GLY A 502 14.76 23.81 -1.83
CA GLY A 502 15.48 24.68 -0.89
C GLY A 502 16.99 24.82 -1.26
N PRO A 503 17.73 25.72 -0.58
CA PRO A 503 17.23 26.49 0.55
C PRO A 503 16.21 27.54 0.13
N ALA A 504 15.11 27.66 0.85
CA ALA A 504 14.06 28.64 0.59
C ALA A 504 13.42 29.12 1.90
N THR A 505 12.77 30.26 1.82
CA THR A 505 11.90 30.77 2.89
C THR A 505 10.47 30.77 2.36
N VAL A 506 9.56 30.17 3.09
CA VAL A 506 8.12 30.19 2.82
C VAL A 506 7.44 31.10 3.81
N ARG A 507 6.75 32.13 3.31
CA ARG A 507 5.88 33.02 4.10
C ARG A 507 4.45 32.78 3.68
N PHE A 508 3.53 32.78 4.63
CA PHE A 508 2.10 32.68 4.35
C PHE A 508 1.29 33.26 5.49
N ARG A 509 0.03 33.53 5.21
CA ARG A 509 -0.95 33.87 6.25
C ARG A 509 -1.96 32.79 6.38
N TYR A 510 -2.33 32.47 7.62
CA TYR A 510 -3.40 31.53 7.93
C TYR A 510 -4.41 32.15 8.88
N ARG A 511 -5.60 31.62 8.86
CA ARG A 511 -6.63 31.80 9.88
C ARG A 511 -7.37 30.49 10.08
N THR A 512 -7.94 30.33 11.26
CA THR A 512 -8.71 29.13 11.60
C THR A 512 -10.05 29.54 12.17
N ARG A 513 -11.07 28.80 11.84
CA ARG A 513 -12.38 28.82 12.49
C ARG A 513 -12.67 27.41 12.91
N CYS A 514 -12.27 27.06 14.12
CA CYS A 514 -12.54 25.77 14.72
C CYS A 514 -13.14 26.03 16.10
N LEU A 515 -14.24 25.42 16.41
CA LEU A 515 -14.75 25.38 17.75
C LEU A 515 -14.06 24.23 18.45
N ASP A 516 -13.30 24.55 19.49
CA ASP A 516 -12.75 23.63 20.50
C ASP A 516 -11.35 23.01 20.26
N ASP A 517 -10.82 22.48 21.34
CA ASP A 517 -9.49 21.89 21.57
C ASP A 517 -9.19 20.61 20.74
N TYR A 518 -10.07 20.23 19.80
CA TYR A 518 -9.98 18.99 19.03
C TYR A 518 -9.38 19.16 17.64
N ALA A 519 -9.35 20.38 17.11
CA ALA A 519 -8.76 20.62 15.81
C ALA A 519 -7.26 20.82 15.93
N THR A 520 -6.51 20.28 14.97
CA THR A 520 -5.07 20.54 14.83
C THR A 520 -4.79 21.07 13.45
N PHE A 521 -3.95 22.11 13.39
CA PHE A 521 -3.35 22.59 12.15
C PHE A 521 -1.84 22.42 12.27
N ARG A 522 -1.23 21.72 11.33
CA ARG A 522 0.20 21.44 11.32
C ARG A 522 0.79 21.73 9.96
N VAL A 523 1.96 22.35 9.95
CA VAL A 523 2.79 22.49 8.75
C VAL A 523 4.07 21.71 8.95
N SER A 524 4.38 20.82 8.03
CA SER A 524 5.55 19.94 8.10
C SER A 524 6.39 20.02 6.82
N VAL A 525 7.66 19.70 6.98
CA VAL A 525 8.59 19.44 5.87
C VAL A 525 9.10 18.02 6.01
N ASP A 526 8.91 17.19 4.96
CA ASP A 526 9.23 15.75 4.96
C ASP A 526 8.70 15.02 6.19
N GLY A 527 7.48 15.39 6.63
CA GLY A 527 6.82 14.82 7.79
C GLY A 527 7.26 15.40 9.15
N ALA A 528 8.40 16.13 9.23
CA ALA A 528 8.81 16.80 10.45
C ALA A 528 8.01 18.10 10.65
N ALA A 529 7.31 18.23 11.79
CA ALA A 529 6.54 19.44 12.10
C ALA A 529 7.46 20.65 12.27
N LEU A 530 7.21 21.72 11.50
CA LEU A 530 7.89 23.00 11.63
C LEU A 530 7.02 24.05 12.30
N PHE A 531 5.70 23.93 12.16
CA PHE A 531 4.76 24.87 12.73
C PHE A 531 3.49 24.12 13.17
N GLU A 532 3.06 24.39 14.39
CA GLU A 532 1.82 23.91 14.98
C GLU A 532 1.36 24.95 16.01
N PRO A 533 0.22 25.64 15.80
CA PRO A 533 -0.29 26.59 16.79
C PRO A 533 -0.67 25.86 18.08
N GLU A 534 -0.51 26.51 19.23
CA GLU A 534 -0.95 25.98 20.51
C GLU A 534 -2.47 25.67 20.47
N LYS A 535 -2.87 24.54 21.07
CA LYS A 535 -4.29 24.10 21.06
C LYS A 535 -5.27 25.15 21.58
N ALA A 536 -4.86 25.96 22.55
CA ALA A 536 -5.67 27.07 23.08
C ALA A 536 -5.89 28.23 22.08
N THR A 537 -5.23 28.23 20.95
CA THR A 537 -5.27 29.31 19.95
C THR A 537 -5.81 28.87 18.59
N ILE A 538 -6.45 27.72 18.51
CA ILE A 538 -6.99 27.18 17.23
C ILE A 538 -8.14 28.03 16.69
N TYR A 539 -8.88 28.76 17.50
CA TYR A 539 -9.83 29.78 17.02
C TYR A 539 -9.10 31.10 16.75
N GLN A 540 -8.55 31.23 15.56
CA GLN A 540 -7.86 32.45 15.09
C GLN A 540 -8.57 33.03 13.86
N PRO A 541 -9.68 33.78 14.04
CA PRO A 541 -10.42 34.36 12.91
C PRO A 541 -9.67 35.48 12.19
N ALA A 542 -8.67 36.11 12.84
CA ALA A 542 -7.78 37.05 12.23
C ALA A 542 -6.59 36.37 11.56
N TRP A 543 -6.14 36.93 10.45
CA TRP A 543 -4.97 36.43 9.74
C TRP A 543 -3.71 36.52 10.59
N GLN A 544 -2.95 35.41 10.64
CA GLN A 544 -1.67 35.29 11.32
C GLN A 544 -0.58 35.04 10.30
N ASP A 545 0.55 35.74 10.44
CA ASP A 545 1.72 35.59 9.58
C ASP A 545 2.62 34.45 10.09
N VAL A 546 3.12 33.61 9.17
CA VAL A 546 4.08 32.55 9.45
C VAL A 546 5.22 32.60 8.47
N GLU A 547 6.45 32.38 8.97
CA GLU A 547 7.65 32.27 8.17
C GLU A 547 8.36 30.94 8.51
N LEU A 548 8.69 30.13 7.50
CA LEU A 548 9.37 28.84 7.63
C LEU A 548 10.60 28.80 6.73
N ALA A 549 11.67 28.18 7.22
CA ALA A 549 12.86 27.87 6.44
C ALA A 549 12.78 26.46 5.87
N ILE A 550 12.98 26.31 4.56
CA ILE A 550 13.10 25.04 3.87
C ILE A 550 14.59 24.74 3.70
N PRO A 551 15.08 23.57 4.13
CA PRO A 551 16.48 23.19 3.98
C PRO A 551 16.94 23.10 2.52
N GLU A 552 18.22 22.88 2.28
CA GLU A 552 18.74 22.59 0.95
C GLU A 552 18.28 21.23 0.46
N GLY A 553 17.78 21.17 -0.76
CA GLY A 553 17.30 19.92 -1.36
C GLY A 553 15.86 20.05 -1.88
N ALA A 554 15.30 18.96 -2.36
CA ALA A 554 13.88 18.86 -2.71
C ALA A 554 13.12 18.34 -1.49
N HIS A 555 12.16 19.10 -1.02
CA HIS A 555 11.42 18.80 0.21
C HIS A 555 9.92 18.91 -0.04
N GLU A 556 9.15 18.03 0.61
CA GLU A 556 7.69 18.13 0.64
C GLU A 556 7.26 19.12 1.74
N LEU A 557 6.62 20.21 1.35
CA LEU A 557 5.90 21.09 2.26
C LEU A 557 4.45 20.64 2.33
N ARG A 558 3.95 20.34 3.54
CA ARG A 558 2.59 19.82 3.77
C ARG A 558 1.86 20.62 4.84
N PHE A 559 0.65 21.03 4.51
CA PHE A 559 -0.34 21.62 5.42
C PHE A 559 -1.38 20.56 5.74
N ARG A 560 -1.61 20.30 7.02
CA ARG A 560 -2.54 19.27 7.50
C ARG A 560 -3.51 19.88 8.50
N PHE A 561 -4.79 19.78 8.20
CA PHE A 561 -5.88 20.08 9.12
C PHE A 561 -6.58 18.76 9.51
N ALA A 562 -6.72 18.51 10.81
CA ALA A 562 -7.37 17.32 11.34
C ALA A 562 -8.20 17.67 12.57
N LEU A 563 -9.28 16.93 12.78
CA LEU A 563 -10.02 16.90 14.02
C LEU A 563 -9.53 15.70 14.82
N GLU A 564 -8.86 15.92 15.95
CA GLU A 564 -8.30 14.87 16.80
C GLU A 564 -9.17 14.66 18.05
N ASP A 565 -9.16 13.46 18.62
CA ASP A 565 -9.94 13.13 19.80
C ASP A 565 -9.38 13.80 21.07
N GLY A 566 -10.21 14.47 21.81
CA GLY A 566 -9.86 15.11 23.08
C GLY A 566 -10.97 15.07 24.14
N GLY A 567 -12.15 14.55 23.86
CA GLY A 567 -13.23 14.51 24.83
C GLY A 567 -14.67 14.64 24.29
N ARG A 568 -15.58 14.78 25.17
CA ARG A 568 -17.03 14.79 24.95
C ARG A 568 -17.50 16.04 24.20
N TRP A 569 -18.09 15.89 23.02
CA TRP A 569 -18.83 16.98 22.36
C TRP A 569 -20.08 17.35 23.18
N PRO A 570 -20.36 18.64 23.38
CA PRO A 570 -21.69 19.05 23.81
C PRO A 570 -22.67 18.84 22.64
N GLU A 571 -23.74 18.10 22.89
CA GLU A 571 -24.79 17.71 21.92
C GLU A 571 -25.51 18.91 21.25
N ASP A 572 -25.31 20.12 21.76
CA ASP A 572 -25.97 21.37 21.36
C ASP A 572 -25.18 22.23 20.38
N ARG A 573 -24.02 21.75 19.82
CA ARG A 573 -23.13 22.51 18.93
C ARG A 573 -22.94 21.92 17.53
N LEU A 574 -23.90 21.14 17.04
CA LEU A 574 -23.87 20.56 15.69
C LEU A 574 -24.09 21.57 14.54
N ASP A 575 -24.41 22.82 14.83
CA ASP A 575 -24.57 23.90 13.83
C ASP A 575 -23.22 24.51 13.38
N VAL A 576 -22.17 23.70 13.24
CA VAL A 576 -20.84 24.23 12.89
C VAL A 576 -20.68 24.31 11.39
N GLU A 577 -21.22 25.33 10.80
CA GLU A 577 -21.02 25.71 9.39
C GLU A 577 -19.53 26.03 9.02
N TYR A 578 -18.58 25.97 9.97
CA TYR A 578 -17.28 26.63 9.78
C TYR A 578 -16.10 25.94 10.50
N ASN A 579 -15.85 24.66 10.27
CA ASN A 579 -14.56 24.07 10.67
C ASN A 579 -13.58 24.13 9.51
N GLY A 580 -12.43 24.75 9.69
CA GLY A 580 -11.42 24.79 8.65
C GLY A 580 -10.26 25.74 8.91
N VAL A 581 -9.28 25.62 8.03
CA VAL A 581 -8.12 26.50 7.92
C VAL A 581 -8.15 27.18 6.56
N TRP A 582 -7.88 28.47 6.54
CA TRP A 582 -7.70 29.28 5.34
C TRP A 582 -6.24 29.67 5.21
N LEU A 583 -5.71 29.61 4.00
CA LEU A 583 -4.36 30.04 3.64
C LEU A 583 -4.42 31.06 2.50
N THR A 584 -3.58 32.08 2.59
CA THR A 584 -3.39 33.08 1.54
C THR A 584 -2.01 33.76 1.64
N GLY A 585 -1.62 34.54 0.64
CA GLY A 585 -0.40 35.33 0.64
C GLY A 585 0.86 34.47 0.74
N LEU A 586 0.85 33.27 0.18
CA LEU A 586 2.01 32.37 0.22
C LEU A 586 3.08 32.88 -0.75
N GLU A 587 4.25 33.15 -0.19
CA GLU A 587 5.43 33.62 -0.93
C GLU A 587 6.57 32.63 -0.69
N ILE A 588 7.24 32.22 -1.77
CA ILE A 588 8.41 31.36 -1.72
C ILE A 588 9.60 32.16 -2.22
N SER A 589 10.58 32.38 -1.36
CA SER A 589 11.81 33.09 -1.68
C SER A 589 13.04 32.23 -1.34
N GLY A 590 14.05 32.21 -2.18
CA GLY A 590 15.28 31.48 -1.97
C GLY A 590 16.35 31.81 -3.00
N ALA A 591 17.57 31.32 -2.80
CA ALA A 591 18.64 31.48 -3.77
C ALA A 591 18.26 30.75 -5.07
N PRO A 592 18.32 31.38 -6.24
CA PRO A 592 18.07 30.71 -7.50
C PRO A 592 19.07 29.60 -7.69
N ARG A 593 18.57 28.39 -7.86
CA ARG A 593 19.40 27.25 -8.28
C ARG A 593 19.88 27.47 -9.72
N PRO A 594 21.08 26.98 -10.07
CA PRO A 594 21.40 26.79 -11.47
C PRO A 594 20.31 25.91 -12.10
N PRO A 595 19.75 26.30 -13.23
CA PRO A 595 18.68 25.52 -13.85
C PRO A 595 19.21 24.15 -14.25
N GLU A 596 18.56 23.13 -13.76
CA GLU A 596 18.83 21.71 -14.01
C GLU A 596 17.54 21.02 -14.44
N THR A 597 17.66 19.90 -15.15
CA THR A 597 16.52 19.10 -15.57
C THR A 597 15.98 18.23 -14.42
N ASP A 598 14.71 17.81 -14.52
CA ASP A 598 14.06 16.84 -13.61
C ASP A 598 14.17 15.40 -14.10
N THR A 599 15.10 15.08 -14.98
CA THR A 599 15.36 13.70 -15.45
C THR A 599 15.82 12.81 -14.30
N PRO A 600 15.84 11.47 -14.46
CA PRO A 600 16.35 10.51 -13.43
C PRO A 600 17.72 10.87 -12.88
N VAL A 601 18.55 11.57 -13.67
CA VAL A 601 19.77 12.21 -13.27
C VAL A 601 19.66 13.68 -13.69
N ARG A 602 19.86 14.60 -12.77
CA ARG A 602 19.80 16.04 -13.05
C ARG A 602 20.94 16.44 -13.98
N VAL A 603 20.58 17.06 -15.10
CA VAL A 603 21.51 17.55 -16.09
C VAL A 603 21.48 19.08 -16.06
N PRO A 604 22.63 19.75 -15.81
CA PRO A 604 22.68 21.21 -15.88
C PRO A 604 22.24 21.71 -17.27
N HIS A 605 21.39 22.73 -17.34
CA HIS A 605 21.00 23.34 -18.62
C HIS A 605 22.23 23.80 -19.39
N ALA A 606 23.22 24.37 -18.71
CA ALA A 606 24.48 24.79 -19.31
C ALA A 606 25.27 23.66 -20.00
N TRP A 607 25.05 22.40 -19.61
CA TRP A 607 25.62 21.26 -20.33
C TRP A 607 24.80 20.96 -21.60
N LEU A 608 23.48 21.04 -21.52
CA LEU A 608 22.59 20.84 -22.67
C LEU A 608 22.73 21.96 -23.72
N ASP A 609 23.02 23.19 -23.29
CA ASP A 609 23.30 24.34 -24.18
C ASP A 609 24.51 24.11 -25.10
N GLN A 610 25.40 23.18 -24.76
CA GLN A 610 26.52 22.77 -25.63
C GLN A 610 26.06 21.97 -26.85
N TYR A 611 24.77 21.53 -26.87
CA TYR A 611 24.16 20.71 -27.92
C TYR A 611 22.89 21.37 -28.48
N PRO A 612 23.02 22.57 -29.12
CA PRO A 612 21.86 23.39 -29.52
C PRO A 612 20.93 22.67 -30.52
N ASP A 613 21.48 21.81 -31.38
CA ASP A 613 20.67 21.06 -32.35
C ASP A 613 19.78 20.03 -31.67
N LEU A 614 20.29 19.35 -30.62
CA LEU A 614 19.51 18.37 -29.83
C LEU A 614 18.46 19.08 -28.95
N LEU A 615 18.81 20.22 -28.38
CA LEU A 615 17.88 21.06 -27.64
C LEU A 615 16.79 21.65 -28.56
N GLY A 616 17.17 22.11 -29.76
CA GLY A 616 16.24 22.59 -30.79
C GLY A 616 15.28 21.51 -31.29
N ALA A 617 15.77 20.28 -31.50
CA ALA A 617 14.94 19.14 -31.88
C ALA A 617 13.92 18.77 -30.79
N ALA A 618 14.20 19.08 -29.53
CA ALA A 618 13.31 18.92 -28.38
C ALA A 618 12.39 20.16 -28.16
N GLY A 619 12.33 21.10 -29.12
CA GLY A 619 11.51 22.32 -29.01
C GLY A 619 11.99 23.30 -27.96
N GLY A 620 13.24 23.24 -27.53
CA GLY A 620 13.82 24.08 -26.47
C GLY A 620 13.49 23.59 -25.05
N ASP A 621 12.82 22.45 -24.90
CA ASP A 621 12.53 21.84 -23.61
C ASP A 621 13.76 21.04 -23.13
N TYR A 622 14.42 21.52 -22.09
CA TYR A 622 15.62 20.91 -21.53
C TYR A 622 15.40 19.48 -21.00
N ASP A 623 14.25 19.25 -20.41
CA ASP A 623 13.89 17.93 -19.91
C ASP A 623 13.60 16.92 -21.02
N ALA A 624 12.92 17.36 -22.07
CA ALA A 624 12.73 16.55 -23.27
C ALA A 624 14.05 16.28 -23.97
N ALA A 625 14.93 17.31 -24.07
CA ALA A 625 16.27 17.15 -24.61
C ALA A 625 17.08 16.14 -23.82
N ALA A 626 17.13 16.27 -22.50
CA ALA A 626 17.87 15.35 -21.65
C ALA A 626 17.46 13.87 -21.82
N ARG A 627 16.18 13.62 -22.18
CA ARG A 627 15.65 12.26 -22.44
C ARG A 627 15.79 11.81 -23.90
N SER A 628 16.06 12.73 -24.81
CA SER A 628 16.27 12.37 -26.21
C SER A 628 17.53 11.50 -26.36
N VAL A 629 17.52 10.65 -27.38
CA VAL A 629 18.64 9.72 -27.64
C VAL A 629 19.63 10.39 -28.58
N GLY A 630 20.90 10.43 -28.14
CA GLY A 630 21.99 10.95 -28.94
C GLY A 630 22.46 9.99 -30.04
N ALA A 631 23.41 10.45 -30.87
CA ALA A 631 24.03 9.60 -31.90
C ALA A 631 24.78 8.38 -31.34
N ASN A 632 25.24 8.45 -30.08
CA ASN A 632 25.86 7.33 -29.34
C ASN A 632 24.86 6.28 -28.83
N GLY A 633 23.56 6.42 -29.11
CA GLY A 633 22.51 5.48 -28.73
C GLY A 633 22.05 5.56 -27.28
N LEU A 634 22.55 6.53 -26.51
CA LEU A 634 22.18 6.77 -25.10
C LEU A 634 21.33 8.03 -24.98
N ALA A 635 20.49 8.07 -23.95
CA ALA A 635 19.84 9.32 -23.57
C ALA A 635 20.89 10.37 -23.20
N LEU A 636 20.57 11.65 -23.42
CA LEU A 636 21.53 12.73 -23.11
C LEU A 636 21.90 12.75 -21.62
N TRP A 637 20.93 12.45 -20.72
CA TRP A 637 21.23 12.34 -19.28
C TRP A 637 22.19 11.17 -18.97
N GLU A 638 22.10 10.06 -19.72
CA GLU A 638 23.04 8.92 -19.59
C GLU A 638 24.43 9.32 -20.08
N SER A 639 24.47 10.03 -21.20
CA SER A 639 25.72 10.57 -21.75
C SER A 639 26.39 11.55 -20.77
N TYR A 640 25.61 12.46 -20.16
CA TYR A 640 26.11 13.37 -19.12
C TYR A 640 26.67 12.60 -17.93
N LEU A 641 25.92 11.60 -17.43
CA LEU A 641 26.33 10.79 -16.27
C LEU A 641 27.61 10.04 -16.54
N ALA A 642 27.73 9.42 -17.72
CA ALA A 642 28.89 8.63 -18.12
C ALA A 642 30.08 9.47 -18.69
N GLY A 643 29.90 10.79 -18.83
CA GLY A 643 30.92 11.65 -19.40
C GLY A 643 31.16 11.46 -20.90
N LEU A 644 30.07 11.16 -21.64
CA LEU A 644 30.12 10.87 -23.07
C LEU A 644 29.64 12.07 -23.90
N VAL A 645 30.07 12.10 -25.17
CA VAL A 645 29.62 13.09 -26.14
C VAL A 645 28.38 12.54 -26.89
N PRO A 646 27.19 13.07 -26.67
CA PRO A 646 25.96 12.49 -27.24
C PRO A 646 25.87 12.61 -28.76
N THR A 647 26.62 13.52 -29.38
CA THR A 647 26.68 13.70 -30.83
C THR A 647 27.69 12.81 -31.56
N ASP A 648 28.54 12.09 -30.81
CA ASP A 648 29.51 11.16 -31.35
C ASP A 648 29.07 9.70 -31.16
N ALA A 649 28.74 9.03 -32.26
CA ALA A 649 28.30 7.63 -32.27
C ALA A 649 29.38 6.64 -31.74
N GLN A 650 30.61 7.04 -31.66
CA GLN A 650 31.70 6.22 -31.10
C GLN A 650 31.98 6.49 -29.62
N SER A 651 31.30 7.47 -29.05
CA SER A 651 31.45 7.83 -27.63
C SER A 651 30.70 6.83 -26.75
N THR A 652 31.46 5.90 -26.18
CA THR A 652 30.92 4.78 -25.38
C THR A 652 31.65 4.63 -24.04
N PHE A 653 30.92 4.27 -23.00
CA PHE A 653 31.52 3.88 -21.72
C PHE A 653 32.06 2.44 -21.81
N ARG A 654 33.30 2.25 -21.40
CA ARG A 654 33.95 0.93 -21.44
C ARG A 654 34.53 0.58 -20.07
N ALA A 655 34.15 -0.57 -19.55
CA ALA A 655 34.80 -1.19 -18.40
C ALA A 655 35.66 -2.37 -18.87
N LEU A 656 36.87 -2.45 -18.36
CA LEU A 656 37.84 -3.47 -18.71
C LEU A 656 38.34 -4.20 -17.45
N ILE A 657 38.55 -5.49 -17.59
CA ILE A 657 39.14 -6.31 -16.54
C ILE A 657 40.50 -6.80 -17.05
N ALA A 658 41.53 -6.52 -16.29
CA ALA A 658 42.87 -6.98 -16.58
C ALA A 658 43.50 -7.67 -15.37
N MET A 659 44.36 -8.64 -15.60
CA MET A 659 45.15 -9.24 -14.52
C MET A 659 46.47 -8.44 -14.37
N ARG A 660 46.68 -7.87 -13.18
CA ARG A 660 47.95 -7.24 -12.79
C ARG A 660 48.45 -7.93 -11.54
N ASP A 661 49.68 -8.42 -11.58
CA ASP A 661 50.32 -9.12 -10.46
C ASP A 661 49.47 -10.28 -9.89
N GLY A 662 48.79 -11.02 -10.80
CA GLY A 662 47.91 -12.12 -10.44
C GLY A 662 46.60 -11.71 -9.74
N LYS A 663 46.25 -10.42 -9.79
CA LYS A 663 44.97 -9.89 -9.25
C LYS A 663 44.13 -9.28 -10.38
N PRO A 664 42.80 -9.51 -10.40
CA PRO A 664 41.94 -8.80 -11.33
C PRO A 664 41.86 -7.32 -10.93
N VAL A 665 41.96 -6.44 -11.92
CA VAL A 665 41.78 -4.99 -11.78
C VAL A 665 40.71 -4.56 -12.76
N VAL A 666 39.71 -3.87 -12.27
CA VAL A 666 38.61 -3.28 -13.08
C VAL A 666 38.98 -1.82 -13.36
N THR A 667 38.98 -1.43 -14.62
CA THR A 667 39.18 -0.04 -15.05
C THR A 667 38.07 0.38 -15.98
N TRP A 668 37.83 1.69 -16.15
CA TRP A 668 36.78 2.23 -17.02
C TRP A 668 37.23 3.50 -17.73
N THR A 669 36.57 3.80 -18.82
CA THR A 669 36.81 5.00 -19.64
C THR A 669 35.46 5.50 -20.20
N PRO A 670 35.17 6.81 -20.12
CA PRO A 670 35.93 7.85 -19.42
C PRO A 670 35.92 7.66 -17.89
N ASP A 671 36.95 8.14 -17.23
CA ASP A 671 37.01 8.25 -15.78
C ASP A 671 36.99 9.76 -15.43
N LEU A 672 35.94 10.18 -14.77
CA LEU A 672 35.71 11.58 -14.40
C LEU A 672 36.17 11.87 -12.95
N GLY A 673 36.88 10.95 -12.33
CA GLY A 673 37.42 11.09 -10.98
C GLY A 673 36.29 11.38 -9.95
N ASP A 674 36.54 12.34 -9.04
CA ASP A 674 35.64 12.69 -7.96
C ASP A 674 34.32 13.35 -8.43
N ALA A 675 34.20 13.71 -9.73
CA ALA A 675 32.94 14.21 -10.30
C ALA A 675 31.87 13.11 -10.45
N ARG A 676 32.24 11.84 -10.25
CA ARG A 676 31.38 10.67 -10.30
C ARG A 676 31.69 9.67 -9.22
N VAL A 677 30.68 8.94 -8.80
CA VAL A 677 30.84 7.78 -7.92
C VAL A 677 30.75 6.51 -8.76
N TYR A 678 31.86 5.79 -8.84
CA TYR A 678 31.94 4.51 -9.52
C TYR A 678 31.82 3.38 -8.48
N THR A 679 30.95 2.42 -8.74
CA THR A 679 30.84 1.26 -7.87
C THR A 679 30.99 0.00 -8.67
N VAL A 680 31.90 -0.87 -8.24
CA VAL A 680 32.15 -2.17 -8.84
C VAL A 680 31.34 -3.22 -8.08
N TYR A 681 30.62 -4.04 -8.83
CA TYR A 681 29.91 -5.19 -8.29
C TYR A 681 30.43 -6.47 -8.92
N GLY A 682 30.49 -7.55 -8.15
CA GLY A 682 30.90 -8.89 -8.60
C GLY A 682 29.82 -9.92 -8.33
N ALA A 683 29.75 -10.96 -9.17
CA ALA A 683 28.98 -12.17 -8.96
C ALA A 683 29.86 -13.41 -9.27
N ARG A 684 29.65 -14.50 -8.53
CA ARG A 684 30.39 -15.76 -8.75
C ARG A 684 29.79 -16.55 -9.89
N ASN A 685 28.47 -16.53 -10.01
CA ASN A 685 27.72 -17.16 -11.09
C ASN A 685 26.69 -16.17 -11.65
N LEU A 686 26.30 -16.34 -12.92
CA LEU A 686 25.18 -15.61 -13.52
C LEU A 686 23.88 -16.05 -12.83
N GLY A 687 23.11 -15.10 -12.34
CA GLY A 687 21.89 -15.35 -11.56
C GLY A 687 22.04 -15.16 -10.06
N GLU A 688 23.26 -15.06 -9.53
CA GLU A 688 23.47 -14.69 -8.13
C GLU A 688 23.31 -13.18 -7.91
N ALA A 689 22.98 -12.81 -6.67
CA ALA A 689 22.92 -11.41 -6.26
C ALA A 689 24.28 -10.73 -6.44
N TRP A 690 24.28 -9.55 -7.07
CA TRP A 690 25.46 -8.73 -7.24
C TRP A 690 25.90 -8.14 -5.91
N GLN A 691 27.17 -8.34 -5.54
CA GLN A 691 27.74 -7.82 -4.31
C GLN A 691 28.70 -6.67 -4.64
N GLN A 692 28.63 -5.58 -3.88
CA GLN A 692 29.61 -4.51 -4.01
C GLN A 692 30.97 -5.02 -3.60
N VAL A 693 32.02 -4.74 -4.44
CA VAL A 693 33.36 -5.24 -4.23
C VAL A 693 34.32 -4.07 -4.03
N THR A 694 34.99 -4.07 -2.88
CA THR A 694 36.05 -3.10 -2.57
C THR A 694 37.45 -3.71 -2.68
N ASP A 695 37.67 -4.94 -2.19
CA ASP A 695 39.01 -5.53 -2.07
C ASP A 695 39.16 -6.99 -2.52
N ALA A 696 38.09 -7.73 -2.73
CA ALA A 696 38.15 -9.19 -2.98
C ALA A 696 37.75 -9.58 -4.41
N LEU A 697 38.25 -8.89 -5.43
CA LEU A 697 37.92 -9.13 -6.84
C LEU A 697 38.19 -10.57 -7.31
N ARG A 698 39.11 -11.32 -6.66
CA ARG A 698 39.47 -12.70 -7.03
C ARG A 698 38.34 -13.71 -6.86
N ASP A 699 37.35 -13.40 -6.00
CA ASP A 699 36.28 -14.32 -5.63
C ASP A 699 35.11 -14.30 -6.63
N PHE A 700 35.18 -13.40 -7.62
CA PHE A 700 34.10 -13.16 -8.57
C PHE A 700 34.53 -13.50 -10.00
N ARG A 701 33.60 -13.93 -10.83
CA ARG A 701 33.77 -14.25 -12.25
C ARG A 701 33.14 -13.23 -13.17
N PHE A 702 32.15 -12.50 -12.68
CA PHE A 702 31.41 -11.51 -13.44
C PHE A 702 31.51 -10.18 -12.70
N PHE A 703 31.61 -9.09 -13.47
CA PHE A 703 31.73 -7.76 -12.92
C PHE A 703 30.81 -6.79 -13.65
N ARG A 704 30.33 -5.81 -12.94
CA ARG A 704 29.64 -4.64 -13.51
C ARG A 704 30.14 -3.38 -12.81
N VAL A 705 30.15 -2.27 -13.54
CA VAL A 705 30.46 -0.95 -13.00
C VAL A 705 29.19 -0.10 -13.10
N THR A 706 28.83 0.58 -12.01
CA THR A 706 27.77 1.57 -12.01
C THR A 706 28.36 2.96 -11.82
N VAL A 707 27.75 3.95 -12.45
CA VAL A 707 28.16 5.35 -12.38
C VAL A 707 26.99 6.16 -11.76
N ALA A 708 27.30 7.01 -10.81
CA ALA A 708 26.33 7.90 -10.15
C ALA A 708 26.94 9.29 -9.95
N LEU A 709 26.09 10.31 -9.79
CA LEU A 709 26.56 11.60 -9.27
C LEU A 709 26.91 11.46 -7.79
N PRO A 710 27.94 12.17 -7.31
CA PRO A 710 28.23 12.22 -5.88
C PRO A 710 27.02 12.77 -5.12
N PRO A 711 26.81 12.32 -3.86
CA PRO A 711 25.83 12.96 -3.00
C PRO A 711 26.21 14.45 -2.87
N ARG A 712 25.20 15.30 -2.83
CA ARG A 712 25.44 16.73 -2.55
C ARG A 712 25.89 16.89 -1.10
N PRO A 713 26.84 17.79 -0.84
CA PRO A 713 27.25 18.10 0.52
C PRO A 713 26.12 18.70 1.34
#